data_474c96f31a0005e1f6407b9ba8864321
#
_entry.id   474c96f31a0005e1f6407b9ba8864321
#
_cell.length_a   1.000
_cell.length_b   1.000
_cell.length_c   1.000
_cell.angle_alpha   90.00
_cell.angle_beta   90.00
_cell.angle_gamma   90.00
#
_symmetry.space_group_name_H-M   'P 1'
#
loop_
_entity.id
_entity.type
_entity.pdbx_description
1 polymer ?
#
loop_
_entity_poly.entity_id
_entity_poly.type
_entity_poly.pdbx_seq_one_letter_code
_entity_poly.pdbx_strand_id
1 'polypeptide(L)'
;MTKHIALAGNPNSGKTTLFNLLTVTNQRVGNWPGVTVERKSGTIKKRKHLLIQDLPGIYSLSPYTPEERVARDYLIADQPAAILNVLDATNLERNLYLTLQLLEMGLPTVIALNMTDALKSQGRSINSDQLSYQLGVPVQPISALKKLGISQLLHEVEKITNQQAEPIYPQYDKQFEAGLAQVIDLLSDSIPNHQKRFYAIKLLEQDQVILDQLQLNTQDMLDLIEIIAILEKIYADDMEAIIVNQRYQFIEKITELVTKDSDKAFNLSDNIDRLVTNRFLALPIFAAVMWLTYFLSIQTVGTMGTDWVNDVLFGELVPGLIQENLDRFEIAGWLQSLVLDGIIAGCGAILGFVPQIFVLFVCLGILEDIGYMSRVAFVMDRIFRRFGLSGKSFIPMLISTGCGVPGVMASRTIENEQDRKITIMTATFMPCSAKLPIISLVAGAFFPDNPWIAPSAYFVGMAAIVLSGMALKKTKQLGRVASPFIMELPSYHLPKLSTVLRYAFDKALSFIKRAGTIIFVTNIIIWFSSSYNWSLQMVETDESILASIGRSFSLLFAPLGFGNWRATVAAITGLLAKETIIATFGILYKLGETTEENPELWGLLQQDYTALSAYSFLVFNLLCAPCFAAIGAIHREMGEAKWTWIAIGFQTGLAYASSLVIYQIGLVLIYGQLPTIWTFIAIFLIITAIYSLVKKPANTLPIVTLKTLEKGEY
;
A
#
# COMPACT_ATOMS: atom_id res chain seq x y z
N MET A 1 29.19 34.09 16.25
CA MET A 1 27.86 33.43 16.19
C MET A 1 27.99 32.10 15.48
N THR A 2 27.36 31.05 15.98
CA THR A 2 27.28 29.74 15.29
C THR A 2 26.31 29.85 14.11
N LYS A 3 26.77 29.47 12.90
CA LYS A 3 25.94 29.44 11.70
C LYS A 3 25.35 28.06 11.54
N HIS A 4 24.04 28.01 11.27
CA HIS A 4 23.30 26.77 11.06
C HIS A 4 23.27 26.40 9.56
N ILE A 5 23.60 25.16 9.25
CA ILE A 5 23.55 24.59 7.89
C ILE A 5 22.53 23.49 7.89
N ALA A 6 21.58 23.53 6.94
CA ALA A 6 20.63 22.45 6.71
C ALA A 6 21.26 21.41 5.78
N LEU A 7 21.30 20.15 6.19
CA LEU A 7 21.67 19.04 5.34
C LEU A 7 20.38 18.42 4.73
N ALA A 8 20.17 18.66 3.45
CA ALA A 8 19.03 18.17 2.69
C ALA A 8 19.45 17.11 1.67
N GLY A 9 18.50 16.35 1.16
CA GLY A 9 18.73 15.38 0.08
C GLY A 9 17.72 14.25 0.10
N ASN A 10 17.62 13.56 -1.02
CA ASN A 10 16.73 12.43 -1.18
C ASN A 10 17.09 11.27 -0.25
N PRO A 11 16.13 10.40 0.10
CA PRO A 11 16.45 9.10 0.69
C PRO A 11 17.48 8.36 -0.14
N ASN A 12 18.41 7.67 0.52
CA ASN A 12 19.51 6.91 -0.09
C ASN A 12 20.59 7.72 -0.87
N SER A 13 20.53 9.04 -0.92
CA SER A 13 21.59 9.88 -1.54
C SER A 13 22.94 9.83 -0.80
N GLY A 14 23.01 9.15 0.35
CA GLY A 14 24.21 9.08 1.19
C GLY A 14 24.31 10.21 2.23
N LYS A 15 23.21 10.91 2.49
CA LYS A 15 23.08 12.03 3.44
C LYS A 15 23.59 11.66 4.84
N THR A 16 23.09 10.57 5.42
CA THR A 16 23.51 10.09 6.76
C THR A 16 25.00 9.71 6.80
N THR A 17 25.53 9.13 5.73
CA THR A 17 26.96 8.81 5.61
C THR A 17 27.80 10.08 5.62
N LEU A 18 27.40 11.11 4.88
CA LEU A 18 28.05 12.40 4.85
C LEU A 18 27.94 13.11 6.21
N PHE A 19 26.76 13.10 6.84
CA PHE A 19 26.55 13.68 8.17
C PHE A 19 27.51 13.09 9.21
N ASN A 20 27.61 11.76 9.29
CA ASN A 20 28.49 11.06 10.21
C ASN A 20 29.96 11.33 9.92
N LEU A 21 30.32 11.53 8.66
CA LEU A 21 31.69 11.88 8.26
C LEU A 21 32.07 13.31 8.69
N LEU A 22 31.15 14.26 8.56
CA LEU A 22 31.36 15.67 8.82
C LEU A 22 31.31 16.01 10.32
N THR A 23 30.50 15.30 11.10
CA THR A 23 30.24 15.63 12.51
C THR A 23 31.18 14.93 13.48
N VAL A 24 31.42 15.56 14.64
CA VAL A 24 32.14 14.96 15.77
C VAL A 24 31.20 14.02 16.54
N THR A 25 31.74 13.08 17.31
CA THR A 25 31.04 12.05 18.08
C THR A 25 29.90 12.55 19.01
N ASN A 26 29.88 13.84 19.36
CA ASN A 26 28.80 14.43 20.18
C ASN A 26 27.64 14.94 19.32
N GLN A 27 26.90 13.99 18.72
CA GLN A 27 25.65 14.29 18.02
C GLN A 27 24.51 14.45 19.04
N ARG A 28 23.70 15.49 18.87
CA ARG A 28 22.43 15.61 19.61
C ARG A 28 21.35 14.89 18.81
N VAL A 29 20.78 13.86 19.40
CA VAL A 29 19.68 13.09 18.82
C VAL A 29 18.43 13.39 19.65
N GLY A 30 17.32 13.64 18.98
CA GLY A 30 16.00 13.88 19.56
C GLY A 30 14.95 13.68 18.49
N ASN A 31 13.70 14.00 18.79
CA ASN A 31 12.62 14.02 17.79
C ASN A 31 12.29 15.47 17.42
N TRP A 32 11.79 15.68 16.22
CA TRP A 32 11.21 16.95 15.83
C TRP A 32 9.94 17.22 16.64
N PRO A 33 9.65 18.47 17.03
CA PRO A 33 8.48 18.80 17.82
C PRO A 33 7.18 18.33 17.15
N GLY A 34 6.34 17.59 17.89
CA GLY A 34 5.02 17.15 17.45
C GLY A 34 4.98 15.95 16.49
N VAL A 35 6.12 15.35 16.17
CA VAL A 35 6.21 14.18 15.25
C VAL A 35 7.23 13.16 15.74
N THR A 36 7.11 11.92 15.26
CA THR A 36 8.04 10.82 15.60
C THR A 36 9.29 10.77 14.72
N VAL A 37 9.60 11.86 14.02
CA VAL A 37 10.75 11.97 13.10
C VAL A 37 12.00 12.33 13.88
N GLU A 38 13.10 11.60 13.67
CA GLU A 38 14.39 11.87 14.33
C GLU A 38 15.01 13.21 13.89
N ARG A 39 15.49 13.96 14.86
CA ARG A 39 16.28 15.19 14.67
C ARG A 39 17.72 14.95 15.08
N LYS A 40 18.66 15.13 14.15
CA LYS A 40 20.11 15.00 14.42
C LYS A 40 20.82 16.29 14.11
N SER A 41 21.62 16.78 15.05
CA SER A 41 22.46 17.95 14.85
C SER A 41 23.88 17.70 15.37
N GLY A 42 24.86 18.31 14.74
CA GLY A 42 26.24 18.14 15.13
C GLY A 42 27.14 19.28 14.67
N THR A 43 28.24 19.49 15.37
CA THR A 43 29.27 20.50 15.01
C THR A 43 30.19 19.88 13.95
N ILE A 44 30.55 20.65 12.91
CA ILE A 44 31.47 20.21 11.86
C ILE A 44 32.88 20.09 12.40
N LYS A 45 33.56 18.97 12.09
CA LYS A 45 34.98 18.73 12.43
C LYS A 45 35.85 19.87 11.94
N LYS A 46 36.76 20.38 12.79
CA LYS A 46 37.67 21.49 12.50
C LYS A 46 37.03 22.86 12.22
N ARG A 47 35.68 22.99 12.28
CA ARG A 47 34.91 24.22 12.03
C ARG A 47 33.81 24.37 13.08
N LYS A 48 34.22 24.64 14.34
CA LYS A 48 33.31 24.70 15.50
C LYS A 48 32.21 25.78 15.40
N HIS A 49 32.37 26.74 14.51
CA HIS A 49 31.39 27.82 14.26
C HIS A 49 30.27 27.43 13.32
N LEU A 50 30.36 26.22 12.69
CA LEU A 50 29.34 25.67 11.80
C LEU A 50 28.64 24.47 12.46
N LEU A 51 27.34 24.59 12.61
CA LEU A 51 26.47 23.53 13.13
C LEU A 51 25.60 22.98 11.97
N ILE A 52 25.66 21.68 11.72
CA ILE A 52 24.89 21.03 10.70
C ILE A 52 23.67 20.35 11.31
N GLN A 53 22.50 20.61 10.71
CA GLN A 53 21.23 20.01 11.09
C GLN A 53 20.84 19.02 9.99
N ASP A 54 20.73 17.74 10.34
CA ASP A 54 20.25 16.70 9.42
C ASP A 54 18.74 16.80 9.27
N LEU A 55 18.26 17.04 8.05
CA LEU A 55 16.84 17.00 7.72
C LEU A 55 16.44 15.57 7.34
N PRO A 56 15.18 15.18 7.51
CA PRO A 56 14.69 13.92 6.99
C PRO A 56 14.98 13.77 5.49
N GLY A 57 15.14 12.53 5.02
CA GLY A 57 15.24 12.26 3.58
C GLY A 57 13.89 12.48 2.91
N ILE A 58 13.81 13.42 1.99
CA ILE A 58 12.58 13.82 1.33
C ILE A 58 12.74 13.83 -0.19
N TYR A 59 11.62 13.72 -0.89
CA TYR A 59 11.60 13.80 -2.35
C TYR A 59 11.07 15.14 -2.85
N SER A 60 10.29 15.83 -2.03
CA SER A 60 9.74 17.14 -2.34
C SER A 60 9.55 17.97 -1.07
N LEU A 61 9.29 19.28 -1.22
CA LEU A 61 8.88 20.17 -0.14
C LEU A 61 7.35 20.32 -0.04
N SER A 62 6.61 19.43 -0.65
CA SER A 62 5.15 19.39 -0.54
C SER A 62 4.72 18.73 0.78
N PRO A 63 3.63 19.16 1.44
CA PRO A 63 3.29 18.73 2.81
C PRO A 63 2.57 17.36 2.86
N TYR A 64 2.97 16.41 2.01
CA TYR A 64 2.28 15.11 1.92
C TYR A 64 2.71 14.13 3.02
N THR A 65 3.97 14.16 3.43
CA THR A 65 4.48 13.30 4.51
C THR A 65 4.88 14.13 5.74
N PRO A 66 4.91 13.53 6.95
CA PRO A 66 5.41 14.21 8.14
C PRO A 66 6.86 14.69 7.98
N GLU A 67 7.70 13.92 7.29
CA GLU A 67 9.10 14.22 7.00
C GLU A 67 9.24 15.45 6.11
N GLU A 68 8.46 15.54 5.04
CA GLU A 68 8.44 16.68 4.11
C GLU A 68 7.95 17.94 4.80
N ARG A 69 6.92 17.82 5.64
CA ARG A 69 6.42 18.95 6.45
C ARG A 69 7.48 19.49 7.39
N VAL A 70 8.14 18.60 8.13
CA VAL A 70 9.22 18.99 9.07
C VAL A 70 10.36 19.69 8.35
N ALA A 71 10.82 19.16 7.22
CA ALA A 71 11.91 19.75 6.45
C ALA A 71 11.53 21.14 5.92
N ARG A 72 10.32 21.27 5.35
CA ARG A 72 9.81 22.56 4.85
C ARG A 72 9.67 23.59 5.94
N ASP A 73 9.01 23.22 7.06
CA ASP A 73 8.75 24.16 8.16
C ASP A 73 10.06 24.63 8.80
N TYR A 74 11.07 23.76 8.91
CA TYR A 74 12.40 24.15 9.36
C TYR A 74 13.07 25.13 8.39
N LEU A 75 13.04 24.90 7.09
CA LEU A 75 13.68 25.79 6.11
C LEU A 75 13.01 27.17 6.06
N ILE A 76 11.69 27.23 6.26
CA ILE A 76 10.94 28.50 6.29
C ILE A 76 11.16 29.25 7.59
N ALA A 77 11.05 28.57 8.75
CA ALA A 77 11.07 29.23 10.06
C ALA A 77 12.49 29.57 10.55
N ASP A 78 13.42 28.59 10.47
CA ASP A 78 14.77 28.75 11.02
C ASP A 78 15.76 29.41 10.06
N GLN A 79 15.43 29.51 8.76
CA GLN A 79 16.22 30.17 7.70
C GLN A 79 17.74 29.92 7.86
N PRO A 80 18.20 28.67 7.61
CA PRO A 80 19.60 28.30 7.81
C PRO A 80 20.53 29.18 6.95
N ALA A 81 21.75 29.42 7.45
CA ALA A 81 22.74 30.24 6.74
C ALA A 81 23.15 29.64 5.37
N ALA A 82 23.00 28.34 5.18
CA ALA A 82 23.13 27.67 3.91
C ALA A 82 22.42 26.30 3.92
N ILE A 83 22.06 25.82 2.75
CA ILE A 83 21.61 24.45 2.50
C ILE A 83 22.77 23.66 1.88
N LEU A 84 23.13 22.52 2.47
CA LEU A 84 23.99 21.52 1.86
C LEU A 84 23.11 20.41 1.31
N ASN A 85 22.87 20.42 0.00
CA ASN A 85 22.03 19.44 -0.67
C ASN A 85 22.87 18.29 -1.21
N VAL A 86 22.54 17.05 -0.82
CA VAL A 86 23.26 15.83 -1.22
C VAL A 86 22.51 15.17 -2.38
N LEU A 87 23.14 15.16 -3.56
CA LEU A 87 22.63 14.51 -4.76
C LEU A 87 23.32 13.16 -4.99
N ASP A 88 22.55 12.15 -5.35
CA ASP A 88 23.06 10.91 -5.90
C ASP A 88 23.36 11.08 -7.39
N ALA A 89 24.65 10.99 -7.76
CA ALA A 89 25.10 11.11 -9.15
C ALA A 89 24.58 9.99 -10.05
N THR A 90 24.22 8.85 -9.50
CA THR A 90 23.70 7.71 -10.26
C THR A 90 22.24 7.89 -10.67
N ASN A 91 21.51 8.80 -9.96
CA ASN A 91 20.09 9.11 -10.17
C ASN A 91 19.86 10.63 -10.23
N LEU A 92 20.59 11.30 -11.13
CA LEU A 92 20.66 12.77 -11.19
C LEU A 92 19.28 13.42 -11.38
N GLU A 93 18.53 13.00 -12.37
CA GLU A 93 17.23 13.60 -12.76
C GLU A 93 16.28 13.70 -11.57
N ARG A 94 16.15 12.61 -10.83
CA ARG A 94 15.26 12.56 -9.70
C ARG A 94 15.72 13.45 -8.55
N ASN A 95 17.01 13.47 -8.27
CA ASN A 95 17.56 14.29 -7.19
C ASN A 95 17.47 15.78 -7.52
N LEU A 96 17.51 16.14 -8.78
CA LEU A 96 17.33 17.52 -9.25
C LEU A 96 15.91 18.06 -8.96
N TYR A 97 14.89 17.21 -8.85
CA TYR A 97 13.53 17.68 -8.55
C TYR A 97 13.43 18.37 -7.18
N LEU A 98 13.97 17.75 -6.13
CA LEU A 98 14.09 18.37 -4.82
C LEU A 98 15.05 19.58 -4.86
N THR A 99 16.14 19.43 -5.59
CA THR A 99 17.12 20.53 -5.74
C THR A 99 16.50 21.80 -6.27
N LEU A 100 15.65 21.70 -7.31
CA LEU A 100 14.95 22.86 -7.86
C LEU A 100 14.05 23.53 -6.83
N GLN A 101 13.31 22.76 -6.06
CA GLN A 101 12.46 23.29 -4.98
C GLN A 101 13.27 23.98 -3.87
N LEU A 102 14.46 23.47 -3.54
CA LEU A 102 15.37 24.12 -2.59
C LEU A 102 15.92 25.44 -3.16
N LEU A 103 16.23 25.48 -4.46
CA LEU A 103 16.67 26.71 -5.14
C LEU A 103 15.54 27.74 -5.26
N GLU A 104 14.31 27.30 -5.49
CA GLU A 104 13.10 28.15 -5.53
C GLU A 104 12.89 28.89 -4.20
N MET A 105 13.37 28.35 -3.06
CA MET A 105 13.30 29.00 -1.75
C MET A 105 14.24 30.23 -1.62
N GLY A 106 15.21 30.38 -2.51
CA GLY A 106 16.15 31.49 -2.51
C GLY A 106 17.18 31.46 -1.36
N LEU A 107 17.36 30.31 -0.70
CA LEU A 107 18.39 30.15 0.33
C LEU A 107 19.75 29.79 -0.28
N PRO A 108 20.87 30.29 0.29
CA PRO A 108 22.21 29.95 -0.17
C PRO A 108 22.39 28.41 -0.18
N THR A 109 22.68 27.82 -1.33
CA THR A 109 22.74 26.37 -1.49
C THR A 109 24.06 25.92 -2.09
N VAL A 110 24.63 24.83 -1.53
CA VAL A 110 25.79 24.11 -2.07
C VAL A 110 25.36 22.68 -2.36
N ILE A 111 25.72 22.15 -3.52
CA ILE A 111 25.39 20.81 -3.95
C ILE A 111 26.59 19.89 -3.74
N ALA A 112 26.39 18.81 -2.97
CA ALA A 112 27.33 17.71 -2.85
C ALA A 112 26.91 16.59 -3.81
N LEU A 113 27.53 16.48 -4.97
CA LEU A 113 27.28 15.43 -5.96
C LEU A 113 27.99 14.14 -5.49
N ASN A 114 27.25 13.30 -4.78
CA ASN A 114 27.77 12.08 -4.14
C ASN A 114 27.70 10.86 -5.06
N MET A 115 28.36 9.78 -4.64
CA MET A 115 28.43 8.50 -5.38
C MET A 115 29.12 8.60 -6.76
N THR A 116 30.01 9.57 -6.93
CA THR A 116 30.77 9.76 -8.18
C THR A 116 31.67 8.58 -8.51
N ASP A 117 32.08 7.78 -7.52
CA ASP A 117 32.81 6.53 -7.69
C ASP A 117 31.94 5.41 -8.27
N ALA A 118 30.69 5.31 -7.83
CA ALA A 118 29.72 4.38 -8.40
C ALA A 118 29.36 4.74 -9.84
N LEU A 119 29.14 6.03 -10.12
CA LEU A 119 28.89 6.52 -11.47
C LEU A 119 30.04 6.18 -12.44
N LYS A 120 31.28 6.42 -12.03
CA LYS A 120 32.48 6.05 -12.82
C LYS A 120 32.58 4.55 -13.07
N SER A 121 32.20 3.71 -12.10
CA SER A 121 32.19 2.25 -12.30
C SER A 121 31.16 1.79 -13.33
N GLN A 122 30.12 2.58 -13.56
CA GLN A 122 29.11 2.37 -14.59
C GLN A 122 29.51 2.91 -15.98
N GLY A 123 30.70 3.50 -16.11
CA GLY A 123 31.17 4.10 -17.37
C GLY A 123 30.48 5.42 -17.71
N ARG A 124 29.81 6.03 -16.74
CA ARG A 124 29.12 7.32 -16.89
C ARG A 124 29.91 8.44 -16.23
N SER A 125 29.75 9.66 -16.71
CA SER A 125 30.34 10.86 -16.11
C SER A 125 29.39 12.03 -16.17
N ILE A 126 29.45 12.88 -15.12
CA ILE A 126 28.70 14.12 -15.04
C ILE A 126 29.71 15.28 -15.02
N ASN A 127 29.47 16.27 -15.87
CA ASN A 127 30.25 17.50 -15.85
C ASN A 127 29.73 18.41 -14.72
N SER A 128 30.44 18.39 -13.56
CA SER A 128 30.06 19.19 -12.39
C SER A 128 30.13 20.69 -12.62
N ASP A 129 31.05 21.17 -13.45
CA ASP A 129 31.20 22.60 -13.73
C ASP A 129 30.04 23.11 -14.58
N GLN A 130 29.63 22.31 -15.60
CA GLN A 130 28.47 22.59 -16.42
C GLN A 130 27.17 22.55 -15.58
N LEU A 131 27.05 21.57 -14.68
CA LEU A 131 25.91 21.48 -13.76
C LEU A 131 25.84 22.68 -12.82
N SER A 132 27.00 23.11 -12.30
CA SER A 132 27.12 24.32 -11.47
C SER A 132 26.68 25.57 -12.22
N TYR A 133 27.10 25.69 -13.49
CA TYR A 133 26.72 26.82 -14.35
C TYR A 133 25.21 26.87 -14.62
N GLN A 134 24.60 25.70 -14.93
CA GLN A 134 23.17 25.62 -15.25
C GLN A 134 22.27 25.86 -14.03
N LEU A 135 22.68 25.42 -12.84
CA LEU A 135 21.93 25.59 -11.60
C LEU A 135 22.24 26.92 -10.90
N GLY A 136 23.33 27.60 -11.27
CA GLY A 136 23.76 28.85 -10.64
C GLY A 136 24.30 28.69 -9.22
N VAL A 137 24.63 27.49 -8.76
CA VAL A 137 25.14 27.19 -7.42
C VAL A 137 26.35 26.26 -7.47
N PRO A 138 27.27 26.34 -6.47
CA PRO A 138 28.44 25.47 -6.45
C PRO A 138 28.06 24.00 -6.38
N VAL A 139 28.61 23.18 -7.27
CA VAL A 139 28.46 21.72 -7.30
C VAL A 139 29.83 21.07 -7.07
N GLN A 140 29.96 20.36 -5.95
CA GLN A 140 31.21 19.68 -5.60
C GLN A 140 31.04 18.16 -5.72
N PRO A 141 31.76 17.49 -6.64
CA PRO A 141 31.77 16.05 -6.74
C PRO A 141 32.45 15.41 -5.53
N ILE A 142 31.77 14.43 -4.90
CA ILE A 142 32.28 13.74 -3.72
C ILE A 142 32.04 12.23 -3.79
N SER A 143 32.74 11.49 -2.94
CA SER A 143 32.35 10.15 -2.51
C SER A 143 32.42 10.11 -0.98
N ALA A 144 31.27 10.14 -0.34
CA ALA A 144 31.16 10.06 1.12
C ALA A 144 31.74 8.74 1.64
N LEU A 145 31.54 7.63 0.91
CA LEU A 145 32.06 6.31 1.26
C LEU A 145 33.59 6.25 1.23
N LYS A 146 34.21 6.81 0.18
CA LYS A 146 35.66 6.84 -0.02
C LYS A 146 36.33 8.09 0.58
N LYS A 147 35.55 8.99 1.18
CA LYS A 147 35.99 10.26 1.79
C LYS A 147 36.72 11.20 0.83
N LEU A 148 36.33 11.18 -0.47
CA LEU A 148 36.90 12.04 -1.51
C LEU A 148 36.10 13.33 -1.65
N GLY A 149 36.77 14.47 -1.93
CA GLY A 149 36.16 15.78 -2.21
C GLY A 149 35.59 16.52 -0.99
N ILE A 150 35.70 15.98 0.23
CA ILE A 150 35.07 16.53 1.44
C ILE A 150 35.66 17.88 1.87
N SER A 151 36.98 18.08 1.75
CA SER A 151 37.65 19.35 2.13
C SER A 151 37.25 20.49 1.20
N GLN A 152 37.15 20.25 -0.10
CA GLN A 152 36.66 21.22 -1.08
C GLN A 152 35.17 21.56 -0.83
N LEU A 153 34.33 20.56 -0.58
CA LEU A 153 32.94 20.78 -0.21
C LEU A 153 32.80 21.71 1.01
N LEU A 154 33.56 21.48 2.08
CA LEU A 154 33.53 22.30 3.27
C LEU A 154 34.06 23.71 3.03
N HIS A 155 34.97 23.90 2.09
CA HIS A 155 35.42 25.21 1.69
C HIS A 155 34.35 26.00 0.96
N GLU A 156 33.63 25.38 0.02
CA GLU A 156 32.50 26.02 -0.67
C GLU A 156 31.35 26.36 0.29
N VAL A 157 31.02 25.46 1.22
CA VAL A 157 30.01 25.73 2.25
C VAL A 157 30.38 26.94 3.10
N GLU A 158 31.65 27.06 3.53
CA GLU A 158 32.13 28.17 4.33
C GLU A 158 32.14 29.49 3.54
N LYS A 159 32.50 29.43 2.27
CA LYS A 159 32.51 30.57 1.35
C LYS A 159 31.08 31.12 1.17
N ILE A 160 30.11 30.26 0.85
CA ILE A 160 28.72 30.69 0.61
C ILE A 160 28.04 31.22 1.87
N THR A 161 28.34 30.64 3.06
CA THR A 161 27.81 31.13 4.32
C THR A 161 28.37 32.53 4.72
N ASN A 162 29.45 33.00 4.12
CA ASN A 162 30.07 34.30 4.36
C ASN A 162 29.76 35.35 3.28
N GLN A 163 29.18 34.91 2.15
CA GLN A 163 28.80 35.81 1.04
C GLN A 163 27.29 36.03 1.08
N GLN A 164 26.85 37.29 0.93
CA GLN A 164 25.47 37.63 0.61
C GLN A 164 25.35 37.63 -0.93
N ALA A 165 25.26 36.45 -1.52
CA ALA A 165 24.98 36.31 -2.95
C ALA A 165 23.46 36.41 -3.20
N GLU A 166 23.08 37.13 -4.25
CA GLU A 166 21.70 37.11 -4.70
C GLU A 166 21.33 35.71 -5.18
N PRO A 167 20.13 35.19 -4.82
CA PRO A 167 19.72 33.86 -5.22
C PRO A 167 19.51 33.81 -6.73
N ILE A 168 20.03 32.74 -7.35
CA ILE A 168 19.76 32.42 -8.76
C ILE A 168 18.65 31.38 -8.79
N TYR A 169 17.57 31.71 -9.49
CA TYR A 169 16.41 30.82 -9.59
C TYR A 169 16.39 30.06 -10.93
N PRO A 170 15.87 28.82 -10.91
CA PRO A 170 15.55 28.12 -12.16
C PRO A 170 14.59 28.95 -13.01
N GLN A 171 14.87 29.07 -14.31
CA GLN A 171 14.01 29.78 -15.25
C GLN A 171 13.19 28.76 -16.05
N TYR A 172 11.87 28.86 -15.95
CA TYR A 172 10.92 28.00 -16.63
C TYR A 172 10.47 28.60 -17.99
N ASP A 173 9.39 28.09 -18.56
CA ASP A 173 8.84 28.62 -19.80
C ASP A 173 8.39 30.09 -19.65
N LYS A 174 8.52 30.87 -20.71
CA LYS A 174 8.23 32.32 -20.71
C LYS A 174 6.80 32.65 -20.25
N GLN A 175 5.83 31.85 -20.64
CA GLN A 175 4.43 32.08 -20.28
C GLN A 175 4.19 31.78 -18.80
N PHE A 176 4.81 30.72 -18.30
CA PHE A 176 4.78 30.40 -16.88
C PHE A 176 5.46 31.46 -16.03
N GLU A 177 6.67 31.93 -16.42
CA GLU A 177 7.39 33.00 -15.70
C GLU A 177 6.60 34.31 -15.68
N ALA A 178 5.88 34.64 -16.77
CA ALA A 178 5.04 35.84 -16.80
C ALA A 178 3.87 35.75 -15.81
N GLY A 179 3.21 34.60 -15.72
CA GLY A 179 2.17 34.37 -14.70
C GLY A 179 2.72 34.35 -13.28
N LEU A 180 3.90 33.75 -13.08
CA LEU A 180 4.57 33.72 -11.79
C LEU A 180 4.95 35.15 -11.32
N ALA A 181 5.41 36.02 -12.22
CA ALA A 181 5.71 37.41 -11.90
C ALA A 181 4.46 38.17 -11.42
N GLN A 182 3.30 37.97 -12.07
CA GLN A 182 2.04 38.56 -11.64
C GLN A 182 1.65 38.09 -10.22
N VAL A 183 1.84 36.79 -9.89
CA VAL A 183 1.56 36.28 -8.54
C VAL A 183 2.55 36.84 -7.52
N ILE A 184 3.83 37.06 -7.88
CA ILE A 184 4.82 37.71 -7.00
C ILE A 184 4.40 39.13 -6.64
N ASP A 185 3.79 39.87 -7.56
CA ASP A 185 3.30 41.23 -7.34
C ASP A 185 2.09 41.29 -6.37
N LEU A 186 1.33 40.18 -6.23
CA LEU A 186 0.26 40.08 -5.24
C LEU A 186 0.77 39.85 -3.81
N LEU A 187 2.05 39.49 -3.63
CA LEU A 187 2.60 39.17 -2.33
C LEU A 187 2.99 40.44 -1.55
N SER A 188 2.64 40.45 -0.26
CA SER A 188 2.99 41.54 0.65
C SER A 188 4.49 41.80 0.70
N ASP A 189 4.87 43.09 0.92
CA ASP A 189 6.26 43.51 1.14
C ASP A 189 6.85 43.02 2.48
N SER A 190 6.02 42.45 3.35
CA SER A 190 6.51 41.80 4.58
C SER A 190 7.29 40.49 4.30
N ILE A 191 7.10 39.89 3.10
CA ILE A 191 7.82 38.70 2.70
C ILE A 191 9.16 39.07 2.09
N PRO A 192 10.28 38.48 2.57
CA PRO A 192 11.60 38.74 1.99
C PRO A 192 11.63 38.46 0.49
N ASN A 193 12.24 39.36 -0.28
CA ASN A 193 12.26 39.25 -1.75
C ASN A 193 12.81 37.91 -2.27
N HIS A 194 13.79 37.33 -1.56
CA HIS A 194 14.36 36.03 -1.93
C HIS A 194 13.39 34.86 -1.72
N GLN A 195 12.33 35.03 -0.94
CA GLN A 195 11.32 33.97 -0.71
C GLN A 195 10.04 34.17 -1.57
N LYS A 196 9.81 35.36 -2.13
CA LYS A 196 8.59 35.65 -2.88
C LYS A 196 8.33 34.63 -3.99
N ARG A 197 9.37 34.16 -4.69
CA ARG A 197 9.23 33.12 -5.72
C ARG A 197 8.69 31.81 -5.16
N PHE A 198 9.19 31.35 -4.04
CA PHE A 198 8.70 30.12 -3.40
C PHE A 198 7.23 30.23 -3.02
N TYR A 199 6.85 31.33 -2.35
CA TYR A 199 5.46 31.56 -1.97
C TYR A 199 4.54 31.67 -3.18
N ALA A 200 4.95 32.33 -4.25
CA ALA A 200 4.17 32.46 -5.47
C ALA A 200 3.95 31.10 -6.14
N ILE A 201 4.98 30.25 -6.23
CA ILE A 201 4.83 28.89 -6.76
C ILE A 201 3.86 28.07 -5.88
N LYS A 202 3.95 28.19 -4.55
CA LYS A 202 3.05 27.51 -3.62
C LYS A 202 1.61 28.01 -3.68
N LEU A 203 1.39 29.29 -3.96
CA LEU A 203 0.06 29.84 -4.25
C LEU A 203 -0.51 29.27 -5.53
N LEU A 204 0.31 29.16 -6.59
CA LEU A 204 -0.08 28.51 -7.84
C LEU A 204 -0.37 27.01 -7.64
N GLU A 205 0.39 26.32 -6.79
CA GLU A 205 0.12 24.92 -6.38
C GLU A 205 -1.13 24.81 -5.47
N GLN A 206 -1.75 25.94 -5.08
CA GLN A 206 -2.90 26.00 -4.15
C GLN A 206 -2.60 25.31 -2.80
N ASP A 207 -1.36 25.44 -2.29
CA ASP A 207 -0.97 24.89 -1.00
C ASP A 207 -1.77 25.54 0.14
N GLN A 208 -2.70 24.79 0.74
CA GLN A 208 -3.63 25.28 1.75
C GLN A 208 -2.91 25.88 2.97
N VAL A 209 -1.77 25.31 3.39
CA VAL A 209 -1.02 25.81 4.55
C VAL A 209 -0.47 27.18 4.27
N ILE A 210 0.01 27.41 3.05
CA ILE A 210 0.55 28.73 2.64
C ILE A 210 -0.59 29.74 2.42
N LEU A 211 -1.72 29.30 1.84
CA LEU A 211 -2.90 30.15 1.68
C LEU A 211 -3.42 30.63 3.05
N ASP A 212 -3.53 29.72 4.03
CA ASP A 212 -3.98 30.07 5.39
C ASP A 212 -2.97 30.96 6.11
N GLN A 213 -1.67 30.81 5.85
CA GLN A 213 -0.60 31.62 6.45
C GLN A 213 -0.56 33.05 5.90
N LEU A 214 -0.76 33.20 4.59
CA LEU A 214 -0.64 34.51 3.94
C LEU A 214 -1.87 35.39 4.05
N GLN A 215 -3.04 34.80 4.29
CA GLN A 215 -4.33 35.51 4.45
C GLN A 215 -4.51 36.61 3.39
N LEU A 216 -4.45 36.24 2.10
CA LEU A 216 -4.65 37.16 0.98
C LEU A 216 -5.99 37.90 1.13
N ASN A 217 -6.03 39.15 0.71
CA ASN A 217 -7.30 39.89 0.64
C ASN A 217 -8.20 39.31 -0.47
N THR A 218 -9.47 39.68 -0.48
CA THR A 218 -10.46 39.15 -1.43
C THR A 218 -10.10 39.47 -2.88
N GLN A 219 -9.52 40.63 -3.14
CA GLN A 219 -9.13 41.05 -4.50
C GLN A 219 -7.92 40.22 -4.98
N ASP A 220 -6.86 40.11 -4.17
CA ASP A 220 -5.67 39.31 -4.53
C ASP A 220 -6.01 37.83 -4.74
N MET A 221 -7.00 37.31 -3.99
CA MET A 221 -7.50 35.94 -4.20
C MET A 221 -8.23 35.79 -5.54
N LEU A 222 -9.01 36.78 -5.96
CA LEU A 222 -9.68 36.78 -7.29
C LEU A 222 -8.65 36.84 -8.41
N ASP A 223 -7.66 37.72 -8.29
CA ASP A 223 -6.59 37.89 -9.27
C ASP A 223 -5.75 36.60 -9.37
N LEU A 224 -5.44 35.93 -8.25
CA LEU A 224 -4.77 34.63 -8.23
C LEU A 224 -5.59 33.57 -8.98
N ILE A 225 -6.90 33.47 -8.76
CA ILE A 225 -7.79 32.54 -9.44
C ILE A 225 -7.82 32.80 -10.95
N GLU A 226 -7.84 34.05 -11.37
CA GLU A 226 -7.82 34.43 -12.78
C GLU A 226 -6.51 34.03 -13.45
N ILE A 227 -5.35 34.29 -12.80
CA ILE A 227 -4.02 33.88 -13.30
C ILE A 227 -3.96 32.36 -13.45
N ILE A 228 -4.41 31.60 -12.45
CA ILE A 228 -4.46 30.13 -12.51
C ILE A 228 -5.32 29.68 -13.71
N ALA A 229 -6.52 30.21 -13.87
CA ALA A 229 -7.41 29.84 -14.97
C ALA A 229 -6.82 30.13 -16.36
N ILE A 230 -6.06 31.24 -16.50
CA ILE A 230 -5.37 31.58 -17.74
C ILE A 230 -4.26 30.57 -18.03
N LEU A 231 -3.43 30.22 -17.04
CA LEU A 231 -2.34 29.25 -17.18
C LEU A 231 -2.87 27.85 -17.50
N GLU A 232 -3.89 27.37 -16.78
CA GLU A 232 -4.54 26.09 -17.05
C GLU A 232 -5.14 26.01 -18.45
N LYS A 233 -5.69 27.09 -18.94
CA LYS A 233 -6.18 27.17 -20.33
C LYS A 233 -5.06 27.14 -21.37
N ILE A 234 -3.91 27.78 -21.09
CA ILE A 234 -2.75 27.81 -22.00
C ILE A 234 -2.13 26.44 -22.15
N TYR A 235 -1.93 25.73 -21.00
CA TYR A 235 -1.25 24.43 -20.95
C TYR A 235 -2.21 23.24 -21.09
N ALA A 236 -3.53 23.48 -21.08
CA ALA A 236 -4.60 22.46 -21.13
C ALA A 236 -4.46 21.36 -20.06
N ASP A 237 -3.97 21.73 -18.86
CA ASP A 237 -3.74 20.81 -17.74
C ASP A 237 -4.02 21.54 -16.42
N ASP A 238 -4.11 20.82 -15.30
CA ASP A 238 -4.23 21.44 -13.98
C ASP A 238 -2.91 22.07 -13.51
N MET A 239 -2.99 23.04 -12.62
CA MET A 239 -1.84 23.86 -12.22
C MET A 239 -0.73 23.04 -11.54
N GLU A 240 -1.10 21.99 -10.77
CA GLU A 240 -0.13 21.10 -10.14
C GLU A 240 0.67 20.33 -11.20
N ALA A 241 0.00 19.78 -12.20
CA ALA A 241 0.65 19.07 -13.32
C ALA A 241 1.52 20.02 -14.16
N ILE A 242 1.08 21.26 -14.40
CA ILE A 242 1.86 22.27 -15.14
C ILE A 242 3.19 22.52 -14.43
N ILE A 243 3.19 22.78 -13.13
CA ILE A 243 4.41 23.06 -12.35
C ILE A 243 5.36 21.86 -12.34
N VAL A 244 4.82 20.66 -12.16
CA VAL A 244 5.60 19.42 -12.23
C VAL A 244 6.25 19.25 -13.60
N ASN A 245 5.50 19.49 -14.68
CA ASN A 245 6.00 19.41 -16.05
C ASN A 245 7.07 20.46 -16.33
N GLN A 246 6.93 21.70 -15.85
CA GLN A 246 7.93 22.75 -15.98
C GLN A 246 9.27 22.35 -15.30
N ARG A 247 9.22 21.79 -14.08
CA ARG A 247 10.41 21.30 -13.40
C ARG A 247 11.07 20.16 -14.17
N TYR A 248 10.29 19.18 -14.66
CA TYR A 248 10.85 18.05 -15.42
C TYR A 248 11.46 18.47 -16.76
N GLN A 249 10.84 19.37 -17.49
CA GLN A 249 11.43 19.91 -18.72
C GLN A 249 12.76 20.62 -18.48
N PHE A 250 12.87 21.36 -17.39
CA PHE A 250 14.11 21.99 -16.98
C PHE A 250 15.18 20.96 -16.60
N ILE A 251 14.80 19.92 -15.86
CA ILE A 251 15.69 18.82 -15.46
C ILE A 251 16.20 18.07 -16.71
N GLU A 252 15.34 17.72 -17.63
CA GLU A 252 15.68 16.99 -18.85
C GLU A 252 16.73 17.77 -19.68
N LYS A 253 16.50 19.07 -19.90
CA LYS A 253 17.47 19.94 -20.59
C LYS A 253 18.85 19.95 -19.91
N ILE A 254 18.87 20.05 -18.57
CA ILE A 254 20.14 20.04 -17.83
C ILE A 254 20.82 18.68 -17.95
N THR A 255 20.09 17.61 -17.75
CA THR A 255 20.64 16.26 -17.70
C THR A 255 21.26 15.89 -19.05
N GLU A 256 20.62 16.24 -20.17
CA GLU A 256 21.18 16.05 -21.52
C GLU A 256 22.50 16.82 -21.72
N LEU A 257 22.62 18.02 -21.15
CA LEU A 257 23.83 18.85 -21.29
C LEU A 257 25.01 18.37 -20.43
N VAL A 258 24.73 17.79 -19.25
CA VAL A 258 25.76 17.49 -18.27
C VAL A 258 26.19 16.02 -18.22
N THR A 259 25.35 15.09 -18.69
CA THR A 259 25.68 13.66 -18.69
C THR A 259 26.40 13.27 -19.96
N LYS A 260 27.50 12.53 -19.81
CA LYS A 260 28.20 11.87 -20.90
C LYS A 260 28.14 10.37 -20.66
N ASP A 261 27.42 9.67 -21.50
CA ASP A 261 27.42 8.22 -21.56
C ASP A 261 28.60 7.75 -22.42
N SER A 262 29.36 6.78 -21.95
CA SER A 262 30.32 6.11 -22.81
C SER A 262 29.54 5.14 -23.71
N ASP A 263 29.79 5.13 -25.02
CA ASP A 263 29.13 4.31 -26.05
C ASP A 263 29.17 2.78 -25.78
N LYS A 264 29.74 2.33 -24.69
CA LYS A 264 29.94 0.91 -24.35
C LYS A 264 29.12 0.40 -23.12
N ALA A 265 28.38 1.21 -22.43
CA ALA A 265 27.57 0.74 -21.32
C ALA A 265 26.18 0.29 -21.80
N PHE A 266 26.10 -0.81 -22.56
CA PHE A 266 24.87 -1.57 -22.73
C PHE A 266 24.44 -2.08 -21.34
N ASN A 267 23.66 -1.29 -20.60
CA ASN A 267 23.13 -1.70 -19.33
C ASN A 267 22.09 -2.80 -19.56
N LEU A 268 22.43 -4.01 -19.16
CA LEU A 268 21.52 -5.16 -19.17
C LEU A 268 20.19 -4.79 -18.49
N SER A 269 20.25 -3.96 -17.43
CA SER A 269 19.08 -3.40 -16.74
C SER A 269 18.14 -2.62 -17.67
N ASP A 270 18.66 -1.74 -18.51
CA ASP A 270 17.84 -0.90 -19.39
C ASP A 270 17.13 -1.74 -20.47
N ASN A 271 17.78 -2.80 -20.97
CA ASN A 271 17.17 -3.72 -21.92
C ASN A 271 16.08 -4.57 -21.29
N ILE A 272 16.29 -5.05 -20.05
CA ILE A 272 15.28 -5.77 -19.30
C ILE A 272 14.10 -4.82 -18.99
N ASP A 273 14.38 -3.57 -18.59
CA ASP A 273 13.35 -2.59 -18.29
C ASP A 273 12.50 -2.25 -19.53
N ARG A 274 13.10 -2.08 -20.71
CA ARG A 274 12.35 -1.88 -21.96
C ARG A 274 11.36 -3.02 -22.24
N LEU A 275 11.71 -4.26 -21.86
CA LEU A 275 10.81 -5.40 -22.04
C LEU A 275 9.76 -5.46 -20.95
N VAL A 276 10.17 -5.32 -19.68
CA VAL A 276 9.31 -5.50 -18.49
C VAL A 276 8.34 -4.33 -18.30
N THR A 277 8.74 -3.11 -18.68
CA THR A 277 7.89 -1.92 -18.58
C THR A 277 7.14 -1.57 -19.88
N ASN A 278 7.28 -2.40 -20.91
CA ASN A 278 6.59 -2.21 -22.19
C ASN A 278 5.07 -2.25 -22.00
N ARG A 279 4.37 -1.29 -22.60
CA ARG A 279 2.92 -1.10 -22.49
C ARG A 279 2.09 -2.38 -22.74
N PHE A 280 2.52 -3.23 -23.68
CA PHE A 280 1.80 -4.45 -24.07
C PHE A 280 2.34 -5.70 -23.43
N LEU A 281 3.67 -5.78 -23.20
CA LEU A 281 4.34 -6.97 -22.68
C LEU A 281 4.35 -7.03 -21.15
N ALA A 282 4.25 -5.89 -20.46
CA ALA A 282 4.34 -5.84 -19.01
C ALA A 282 3.28 -6.71 -18.30
N LEU A 283 2.01 -6.64 -18.74
CA LEU A 283 0.94 -7.44 -18.16
C LEU A 283 1.09 -8.95 -18.40
N PRO A 284 1.36 -9.44 -19.63
CA PRO A 284 1.64 -10.85 -19.86
C PRO A 284 2.85 -11.37 -19.09
N ILE A 285 3.97 -10.63 -19.07
CA ILE A 285 5.17 -11.02 -18.31
C ILE A 285 4.84 -11.12 -16.83
N PHE A 286 4.15 -10.12 -16.32
CA PHE A 286 3.69 -10.10 -14.95
C PHE A 286 2.80 -11.32 -14.62
N ALA A 287 1.81 -11.61 -15.45
CA ALA A 287 0.93 -12.77 -15.28
C ALA A 287 1.74 -14.09 -15.28
N ALA A 288 2.75 -14.21 -16.16
CA ALA A 288 3.61 -15.39 -16.22
C ALA A 288 4.48 -15.54 -14.95
N VAL A 289 5.09 -14.46 -14.46
CA VAL A 289 5.90 -14.46 -13.23
C VAL A 289 5.05 -14.80 -12.01
N MET A 290 3.86 -14.24 -11.91
CA MET A 290 2.94 -14.56 -10.81
C MET A 290 2.41 -15.98 -10.89
N TRP A 291 2.04 -16.44 -12.10
CA TRP A 291 1.66 -17.84 -12.31
C TRP A 291 2.77 -18.80 -11.85
N LEU A 292 4.02 -18.54 -12.24
CA LEU A 292 5.17 -19.34 -11.80
C LEU A 292 5.32 -19.34 -10.28
N THR A 293 5.19 -18.17 -9.65
CA THR A 293 5.25 -18.01 -8.19
C THR A 293 4.19 -18.86 -7.49
N TYR A 294 2.95 -18.79 -7.97
CA TYR A 294 1.84 -19.57 -7.39
C TYR A 294 1.95 -21.06 -7.73
N PHE A 295 2.40 -21.42 -8.91
CA PHE A 295 2.65 -22.81 -9.29
C PHE A 295 3.67 -23.46 -8.34
N LEU A 296 4.78 -22.78 -8.07
CA LEU A 296 5.80 -23.28 -7.13
C LEU A 296 5.31 -23.34 -5.69
N SER A 297 4.54 -22.33 -5.26
CA SER A 297 4.10 -22.20 -3.87
C SER A 297 2.86 -23.06 -3.55
N ILE A 298 1.89 -23.14 -4.47
CA ILE A 298 0.57 -23.71 -4.19
C ILE A 298 0.37 -25.07 -4.86
N GLN A 299 1.02 -25.37 -6.00
CA GLN A 299 0.77 -26.60 -6.74
C GLN A 299 1.93 -27.62 -6.70
N THR A 300 3.12 -27.21 -6.27
CA THR A 300 4.28 -28.11 -6.29
C THR A 300 4.98 -28.17 -4.94
N VAL A 301 6.07 -27.42 -4.78
CA VAL A 301 6.96 -27.48 -3.60
C VAL A 301 6.22 -27.18 -2.30
N GLY A 302 5.35 -26.15 -2.32
CA GLY A 302 4.58 -25.79 -1.13
C GLY A 302 3.59 -26.87 -0.72
N THR A 303 2.85 -27.43 -1.69
CA THR A 303 1.87 -28.48 -1.43
C THR A 303 2.51 -29.78 -0.95
N MET A 304 3.62 -30.22 -1.59
CA MET A 304 4.37 -31.39 -1.10
C MET A 304 4.74 -31.26 0.39
N GLY A 305 5.17 -30.07 0.81
CA GLY A 305 5.48 -29.82 2.22
C GLY A 305 4.24 -29.81 3.11
N THR A 306 3.15 -29.23 2.61
CA THR A 306 1.84 -29.17 3.29
C THR A 306 1.24 -30.56 3.48
N ASP A 307 1.21 -31.38 2.44
CA ASP A 307 0.70 -32.75 2.47
C ASP A 307 1.52 -33.62 3.42
N TRP A 308 2.85 -33.48 3.40
CA TRP A 308 3.71 -34.20 4.34
C TRP A 308 3.40 -33.81 5.81
N VAL A 309 3.18 -32.51 6.08
CA VAL A 309 2.84 -32.05 7.43
C VAL A 309 1.44 -32.51 7.84
N ASN A 310 0.45 -32.40 6.94
CA ASN A 310 -0.92 -32.73 7.28
C ASN A 310 -1.15 -34.24 7.35
N ASP A 311 -0.71 -35.01 6.35
CA ASP A 311 -1.03 -36.40 6.24
C ASP A 311 -0.08 -37.25 7.10
N VAL A 312 1.25 -37.00 7.00
CA VAL A 312 2.23 -37.85 7.71
C VAL A 312 2.44 -37.38 9.15
N LEU A 313 2.69 -36.09 9.37
CA LEU A 313 3.05 -35.59 10.70
C LEU A 313 1.82 -35.51 11.62
N PHE A 314 0.78 -34.81 11.20
CA PHE A 314 -0.44 -34.56 12.00
C PHE A 314 -1.59 -35.50 11.68
N GLY A 315 -1.58 -36.24 10.58
CA GLY A 315 -2.55 -37.28 10.26
C GLY A 315 -2.21 -38.63 10.89
N GLU A 316 -0.94 -39.04 10.84
CA GLU A 316 -0.53 -40.38 11.28
C GLU A 316 0.39 -40.36 12.51
N LEU A 317 1.55 -39.68 12.44
CA LEU A 317 2.61 -39.83 13.45
C LEU A 317 2.21 -39.28 14.82
N VAL A 318 1.78 -38.01 14.88
CA VAL A 318 1.47 -37.34 16.16
C VAL A 318 0.20 -37.89 16.81
N PRO A 319 -0.93 -38.04 16.06
CA PRO A 319 -2.13 -38.66 16.62
C PRO A 319 -1.89 -40.08 17.07
N GLY A 320 -1.23 -40.91 16.28
CA GLY A 320 -0.93 -42.34 16.64
C GLY A 320 -0.12 -42.47 17.90
N LEU A 321 0.96 -41.68 18.06
CA LEU A 321 1.79 -41.69 19.26
C LEU A 321 1.02 -41.21 20.50
N ILE A 322 0.16 -40.23 20.36
CA ILE A 322 -0.59 -39.66 21.46
C ILE A 322 -1.77 -40.57 21.83
N GLN A 323 -2.48 -41.11 20.87
CA GLN A 323 -3.60 -42.03 21.08
C GLN A 323 -3.15 -43.30 21.79
N GLU A 324 -2.02 -43.91 21.39
CA GLU A 324 -1.46 -45.08 22.08
C GLU A 324 -1.15 -44.80 23.55
N ASN A 325 -0.69 -43.60 23.90
CA ASN A 325 -0.44 -43.20 25.26
C ASN A 325 -1.75 -42.89 26.02
N LEU A 326 -2.74 -42.24 25.38
CA LEU A 326 -4.04 -41.92 25.96
C LEU A 326 -4.80 -43.20 26.31
N ASP A 327 -4.77 -44.19 25.42
CA ASP A 327 -5.41 -45.52 25.63
C ASP A 327 -4.71 -46.30 26.75
N ARG A 328 -3.37 -46.23 26.82
CA ARG A 328 -2.58 -46.88 27.87
C ARG A 328 -2.86 -46.35 29.29
N PHE A 329 -3.24 -45.05 29.37
CA PHE A 329 -3.57 -44.43 30.65
C PHE A 329 -5.09 -44.43 30.93
N GLU A 330 -5.92 -45.12 30.14
CA GLU A 330 -7.39 -45.21 30.26
C GLU A 330 -8.05 -43.83 30.46
N ILE A 331 -7.60 -42.83 29.68
CA ILE A 331 -8.07 -41.46 29.83
C ILE A 331 -9.50 -41.33 29.33
N ALA A 332 -10.32 -40.53 30.04
CA ALA A 332 -11.73 -40.30 29.68
C ALA A 332 -11.91 -39.83 28.25
N GLY A 333 -12.90 -40.37 27.51
CA GLY A 333 -13.11 -40.13 26.07
C GLY A 333 -13.26 -38.67 25.67
N TRP A 334 -13.87 -37.84 26.54
CA TRP A 334 -13.97 -36.42 26.29
C TRP A 334 -12.59 -35.71 26.23
N LEU A 335 -11.62 -36.18 27.07
CA LEU A 335 -10.28 -35.63 27.10
C LEU A 335 -9.45 -36.13 25.93
N GLN A 336 -9.68 -37.37 25.48
CA GLN A 336 -9.08 -37.90 24.25
C GLN A 336 -9.51 -37.07 23.05
N SER A 337 -10.82 -36.79 22.90
CA SER A 337 -11.35 -35.94 21.82
C SER A 337 -10.83 -34.52 21.90
N LEU A 338 -10.73 -33.92 23.09
CA LEU A 338 -10.11 -32.60 23.26
C LEU A 338 -8.66 -32.57 22.74
N VAL A 339 -7.88 -33.57 23.09
CA VAL A 339 -6.46 -33.65 22.72
C VAL A 339 -6.29 -33.92 21.22
N LEU A 340 -7.01 -34.90 20.69
CA LEU A 340 -6.88 -35.30 19.28
C LEU A 340 -7.56 -34.31 18.33
N ASP A 341 -8.86 -34.06 18.54
CA ASP A 341 -9.67 -33.28 17.60
C ASP A 341 -9.57 -31.76 17.86
N GLY A 342 -9.34 -31.35 19.11
CA GLY A 342 -9.22 -29.94 19.47
C GLY A 342 -7.79 -29.41 19.34
N ILE A 343 -6.83 -30.06 20.01
CA ILE A 343 -5.45 -29.55 20.13
C ILE A 343 -4.59 -29.97 18.94
N ILE A 344 -4.51 -31.26 18.64
CA ILE A 344 -3.62 -31.80 17.61
C ILE A 344 -4.12 -31.38 16.22
N ALA A 345 -5.39 -31.56 15.94
CA ALA A 345 -5.99 -31.10 14.70
C ALA A 345 -5.86 -29.58 14.51
N GLY A 346 -6.04 -28.79 15.62
CA GLY A 346 -5.82 -27.35 15.61
C GLY A 346 -4.36 -26.97 15.31
N CYS A 347 -3.38 -27.69 15.89
CA CYS A 347 -1.96 -27.48 15.57
C CYS A 347 -1.64 -27.87 14.11
N GLY A 348 -2.19 -28.99 13.65
CA GLY A 348 -2.05 -29.47 12.25
C GLY A 348 -2.56 -28.43 11.26
N ALA A 349 -3.75 -27.92 11.47
CA ALA A 349 -4.33 -26.87 10.63
C ALA A 349 -3.46 -25.61 10.50
N ILE A 350 -2.67 -25.27 11.54
CA ILE A 350 -1.77 -24.12 11.50
C ILE A 350 -0.46 -24.45 10.80
N LEU A 351 0.18 -25.55 11.25
CA LEU A 351 1.50 -25.93 10.80
C LEU A 351 1.49 -26.49 9.38
N GLY A 352 0.36 -27.07 8.96
CA GLY A 352 0.15 -27.53 7.59
C GLY A 352 0.31 -26.43 6.54
N PHE A 353 -0.08 -25.19 6.84
CA PHE A 353 0.09 -24.07 5.90
C PHE A 353 1.49 -23.45 5.87
N VAL A 354 2.33 -23.76 6.86
CA VAL A 354 3.66 -23.11 6.99
C VAL A 354 4.56 -23.40 5.78
N PRO A 355 4.68 -24.62 5.25
CA PRO A 355 5.52 -24.88 4.10
C PRO A 355 5.10 -24.07 2.86
N GLN A 356 3.81 -24.02 2.57
CA GLN A 356 3.26 -23.28 1.44
C GLN A 356 3.52 -21.78 1.56
N ILE A 357 3.27 -21.21 2.74
CA ILE A 357 3.52 -19.79 3.04
C ILE A 357 5.02 -19.48 2.98
N PHE A 358 5.87 -20.38 3.46
CA PHE A 358 7.32 -20.22 3.42
C PHE A 358 7.83 -20.13 1.98
N VAL A 359 7.42 -21.05 1.10
CA VAL A 359 7.80 -21.03 -0.33
C VAL A 359 7.30 -19.75 -1.00
N LEU A 360 6.06 -19.31 -0.68
CA LEU A 360 5.50 -18.05 -1.18
C LEU A 360 6.38 -16.86 -0.78
N PHE A 361 6.79 -16.78 0.49
CA PHE A 361 7.65 -15.69 0.95
C PHE A 361 9.05 -15.73 0.35
N VAL A 362 9.58 -16.91 0.07
CA VAL A 362 10.86 -17.03 -0.67
C VAL A 362 10.71 -16.46 -2.07
N CYS A 363 9.69 -16.85 -2.82
CA CYS A 363 9.45 -16.34 -4.17
C CYS A 363 9.21 -14.82 -4.19
N LEU A 364 8.35 -14.32 -3.29
CA LEU A 364 8.08 -12.88 -3.18
C LEU A 364 9.33 -12.10 -2.74
N GLY A 365 10.11 -12.64 -1.81
CA GLY A 365 11.36 -12.02 -1.36
C GLY A 365 12.41 -11.93 -2.48
N ILE A 366 12.48 -12.93 -3.37
CA ILE A 366 13.32 -12.89 -4.57
C ILE A 366 12.86 -11.77 -5.52
N LEU A 367 11.56 -11.68 -5.79
CA LEU A 367 11.00 -10.67 -6.70
C LEU A 367 11.16 -9.24 -6.15
N GLU A 368 11.04 -9.08 -4.84
CA GLU A 368 11.23 -7.81 -4.14
C GLU A 368 12.72 -7.39 -4.17
N ASP A 369 13.63 -8.30 -3.81
CA ASP A 369 15.07 -8.04 -3.74
C ASP A 369 15.66 -7.72 -5.13
N ILE A 370 15.24 -8.42 -6.19
CA ILE A 370 15.61 -8.11 -7.59
C ILE A 370 15.10 -6.71 -8.02
N GLY A 371 14.08 -6.15 -7.35
CA GLY A 371 13.44 -4.88 -7.72
C GLY A 371 12.36 -5.01 -8.79
N TYR A 372 11.86 -6.23 -9.07
CA TYR A 372 10.80 -6.48 -10.04
C TYR A 372 9.46 -5.85 -9.62
N MET A 373 9.14 -5.91 -8.32
CA MET A 373 7.88 -5.37 -7.79
C MET A 373 7.73 -3.86 -8.01
N SER A 374 8.82 -3.09 -7.97
CA SER A 374 8.81 -1.66 -8.28
C SER A 374 8.41 -1.37 -9.73
N ARG A 375 8.86 -2.20 -10.68
CA ARG A 375 8.51 -2.06 -12.10
C ARG A 375 7.06 -2.36 -12.37
N VAL A 376 6.55 -3.39 -11.73
CA VAL A 376 5.12 -3.73 -11.80
C VAL A 376 4.26 -2.58 -11.27
N ALA A 377 4.62 -2.00 -10.12
CA ALA A 377 3.91 -0.85 -9.57
C ALA A 377 3.96 0.36 -10.51
N PHE A 378 5.09 0.62 -11.15
CA PHE A 378 5.24 1.70 -12.13
C PHE A 378 4.30 1.53 -13.35
N VAL A 379 4.23 0.32 -13.91
CA VAL A 379 3.35 0.02 -15.06
C VAL A 379 1.87 0.15 -14.66
N MET A 380 1.52 -0.36 -13.49
CA MET A 380 0.15 -0.36 -12.98
C MET A 380 -0.33 1.01 -12.51
N ASP A 381 0.57 1.93 -12.16
CA ASP A 381 0.22 3.27 -11.70
C ASP A 381 -0.66 4.02 -12.71
N ARG A 382 -0.32 3.94 -14.00
CA ARG A 382 -1.12 4.57 -15.07
C ARG A 382 -2.57 4.07 -15.11
N ILE A 383 -2.79 2.78 -14.80
CA ILE A 383 -4.12 2.18 -14.80
C ILE A 383 -4.87 2.58 -13.53
N PHE A 384 -4.23 2.45 -12.37
CA PHE A 384 -4.84 2.68 -11.06
C PHE A 384 -5.17 4.16 -10.81
N ARG A 385 -4.35 5.09 -11.32
CA ARG A 385 -4.65 6.54 -11.25
C ARG A 385 -5.97 6.92 -11.91
N ARG A 386 -6.36 6.27 -13.00
CA ARG A 386 -7.68 6.51 -13.63
C ARG A 386 -8.84 6.22 -12.67
N PHE A 387 -8.63 5.32 -11.72
CA PHE A 387 -9.60 4.97 -10.69
C PHE A 387 -9.35 5.71 -9.36
N GLY A 388 -8.40 6.66 -9.35
CA GLY A 388 -8.05 7.43 -8.19
C GLY A 388 -7.27 6.66 -7.13
N LEU A 389 -6.70 5.49 -7.43
CA LEU A 389 -5.85 4.69 -6.56
C LEU A 389 -4.37 4.90 -6.91
N SER A 390 -3.49 4.80 -5.92
CA SER A 390 -2.05 4.82 -6.16
C SER A 390 -1.57 3.52 -6.83
N GLY A 391 -0.63 3.60 -7.75
CA GLY A 391 -0.02 2.41 -8.36
C GLY A 391 0.65 1.48 -7.34
N LYS A 392 1.15 2.02 -6.23
CA LYS A 392 1.68 1.23 -5.10
C LYS A 392 0.60 0.35 -4.46
N SER A 393 -0.69 0.71 -4.54
CA SER A 393 -1.81 -0.08 -4.03
C SER A 393 -1.97 -1.42 -4.75
N PHE A 394 -1.49 -1.52 -5.99
CA PHE A 394 -1.57 -2.75 -6.77
C PHE A 394 -0.74 -3.89 -6.18
N ILE A 395 0.43 -3.60 -5.62
CA ILE A 395 1.31 -4.62 -5.01
C ILE A 395 0.61 -5.37 -3.86
N PRO A 396 0.05 -4.68 -2.83
CA PRO A 396 -0.75 -5.32 -1.80
C PRO A 396 -1.93 -6.15 -2.32
N MET A 397 -2.66 -5.62 -3.30
CA MET A 397 -3.82 -6.31 -3.88
C MET A 397 -3.40 -7.59 -4.59
N LEU A 398 -2.29 -7.53 -5.30
CA LEU A 398 -1.73 -8.67 -5.99
C LEU A 398 -1.25 -9.75 -5.03
N ILE A 399 -0.43 -9.39 -4.05
CA ILE A 399 0.07 -10.33 -3.05
C ILE A 399 -1.11 -10.98 -2.32
N SER A 400 -2.23 -10.25 -2.16
CA SER A 400 -3.46 -10.79 -1.56
C SER A 400 -4.10 -11.91 -2.37
N THR A 401 -3.79 -12.08 -3.67
CA THR A 401 -4.25 -13.24 -4.46
C THR A 401 -3.67 -14.56 -3.94
N GLY A 402 -2.46 -14.53 -3.40
CA GLY A 402 -1.88 -15.69 -2.71
C GLY A 402 -2.38 -15.78 -1.27
N CYS A 403 -2.17 -14.73 -0.49
CA CYS A 403 -2.60 -14.67 0.92
C CYS A 403 -2.88 -13.22 1.34
N GLY A 404 -4.00 -12.99 2.01
CA GLY A 404 -4.39 -11.67 2.50
C GLY A 404 -3.45 -11.08 3.56
N VAL A 405 -2.81 -11.92 4.38
CA VAL A 405 -1.89 -11.45 5.43
C VAL A 405 -0.68 -10.71 4.86
N PRO A 406 0.16 -11.31 3.99
CA PRO A 406 1.28 -10.59 3.38
C PRO A 406 0.80 -9.45 2.47
N GLY A 407 -0.37 -9.60 1.82
CA GLY A 407 -0.95 -8.53 1.03
C GLY A 407 -1.21 -7.27 1.85
N VAL A 408 -1.89 -7.38 2.99
CA VAL A 408 -2.11 -6.26 3.90
C VAL A 408 -0.79 -5.70 4.43
N MET A 409 0.17 -6.55 4.80
CA MET A 409 1.49 -6.11 5.29
C MET A 409 2.30 -5.35 4.23
N ALA A 410 2.14 -5.66 2.96
CA ALA A 410 2.80 -4.96 1.86
C ALA A 410 2.32 -3.51 1.70
N SER A 411 1.17 -3.14 2.27
CA SER A 411 0.67 -1.77 2.26
C SER A 411 1.59 -0.76 2.96
N ARG A 412 2.55 -1.22 3.75
CA ARG A 412 3.60 -0.36 4.38
C ARG A 412 4.43 0.41 3.36
N THR A 413 4.53 -0.09 2.13
CA THR A 413 5.26 0.57 1.05
C THR A 413 4.53 1.81 0.52
N ILE A 414 3.27 2.02 0.93
CA ILE A 414 2.46 3.17 0.55
C ILE A 414 2.70 4.30 1.56
N GLU A 415 3.30 5.39 1.11
CA GLU A 415 3.67 6.54 1.94
C GLU A 415 2.45 7.34 2.38
N ASN A 416 1.49 7.55 1.46
CA ASN A 416 0.27 8.27 1.78
C ASN A 416 -0.62 7.43 2.72
N GLU A 417 -0.90 7.94 3.91
CA GLU A 417 -1.65 7.24 4.94
C GLU A 417 -3.08 6.90 4.51
N GLN A 418 -3.72 7.77 3.73
CA GLN A 418 -5.10 7.58 3.27
C GLN A 418 -5.18 6.52 2.18
N ASP A 419 -4.30 6.57 1.18
CA ASP A 419 -4.19 5.53 0.15
C ASP A 419 -3.83 4.18 0.78
N ARG A 420 -2.96 4.19 1.82
CA ARG A 420 -2.65 2.99 2.61
C ARG A 420 -3.88 2.43 3.30
N LYS A 421 -4.67 3.26 3.98
CA LYS A 421 -5.92 2.83 4.65
C LYS A 421 -6.92 2.27 3.64
N ILE A 422 -7.15 2.95 2.51
CA ILE A 422 -8.02 2.44 1.43
C ILE A 422 -7.54 1.09 0.92
N THR A 423 -6.24 0.97 0.67
CA THR A 423 -5.64 -0.29 0.19
C THR A 423 -5.82 -1.43 1.19
N ILE A 424 -5.58 -1.19 2.49
CA ILE A 424 -5.80 -2.19 3.55
C ILE A 424 -7.27 -2.64 3.59
N MET A 425 -8.22 -1.71 3.44
CA MET A 425 -9.66 -2.01 3.46
C MET A 425 -10.12 -2.82 2.24
N THR A 426 -9.43 -2.70 1.12
CA THR A 426 -9.90 -3.26 -0.17
C THR A 426 -9.07 -4.44 -0.69
N ALA A 427 -7.79 -4.56 -0.31
CA ALA A 427 -6.89 -5.58 -0.83
C ALA A 427 -7.39 -7.03 -0.62
N THR A 428 -8.09 -7.29 0.49
CA THR A 428 -8.60 -8.62 0.84
C THR A 428 -9.87 -9.03 0.09
N PHE A 429 -10.45 -8.17 -0.74
CA PHE A 429 -11.52 -8.56 -1.66
C PHE A 429 -11.00 -9.47 -2.78
N MET A 430 -9.70 -9.39 -3.07
CA MET A 430 -9.09 -10.32 -4.01
C MET A 430 -9.18 -11.75 -3.47
N PRO A 431 -9.64 -12.72 -4.28
CA PRO A 431 -9.66 -14.12 -3.86
C PRO A 431 -8.25 -14.62 -3.57
N CYS A 432 -8.00 -15.09 -2.34
CA CYS A 432 -6.75 -15.74 -1.95
C CYS A 432 -6.85 -17.28 -2.12
N SER A 433 -5.73 -17.98 -1.96
CA SER A 433 -5.68 -19.45 -2.06
C SER A 433 -6.70 -20.14 -1.15
N ALA A 434 -6.91 -19.67 0.06
CA ALA A 434 -7.88 -20.20 1.02
C ALA A 434 -9.36 -20.05 0.56
N LYS A 435 -9.63 -19.19 -0.42
CA LYS A 435 -10.97 -19.02 -1.00
C LYS A 435 -11.19 -19.91 -2.25
N LEU A 436 -10.11 -20.51 -2.81
CA LEU A 436 -10.22 -21.37 -3.99
C LEU A 436 -11.11 -22.58 -3.76
N PRO A 437 -11.01 -23.34 -2.65
CA PRO A 437 -11.86 -24.48 -2.43
C PRO A 437 -13.34 -24.14 -2.45
N ILE A 438 -13.78 -23.02 -1.89
CA ILE A 438 -15.20 -22.64 -1.93
C ILE A 438 -15.63 -22.20 -3.35
N ILE A 439 -14.73 -21.59 -4.13
CA ILE A 439 -14.99 -21.26 -5.54
C ILE A 439 -15.15 -22.56 -6.33
N SER A 440 -14.28 -23.55 -6.12
CA SER A 440 -14.28 -24.85 -6.75
C SER A 440 -15.55 -25.64 -6.41
N LEU A 441 -15.90 -25.68 -5.12
CA LEU A 441 -17.12 -26.31 -4.61
C LEU A 441 -18.38 -25.76 -5.29
N VAL A 442 -18.54 -24.43 -5.30
CA VAL A 442 -19.76 -23.81 -5.90
C VAL A 442 -19.78 -24.00 -7.41
N ALA A 443 -18.63 -23.82 -8.08
CA ALA A 443 -18.54 -24.01 -9.52
C ALA A 443 -18.83 -25.49 -9.93
N GLY A 444 -18.23 -26.47 -9.24
CA GLY A 444 -18.40 -27.88 -9.52
C GLY A 444 -19.81 -28.37 -9.18
N ALA A 445 -20.32 -28.06 -7.99
CA ALA A 445 -21.60 -28.54 -7.53
C ALA A 445 -22.80 -27.94 -8.28
N PHE A 446 -22.77 -26.65 -8.62
CA PHE A 446 -23.98 -25.97 -9.16
C PHE A 446 -23.84 -25.52 -10.61
N PHE A 447 -22.62 -25.46 -11.15
CA PHE A 447 -22.37 -24.94 -12.50
C PHE A 447 -21.36 -25.76 -13.29
N PRO A 448 -21.51 -27.12 -13.38
CA PRO A 448 -20.52 -27.99 -14.01
C PRO A 448 -20.30 -27.66 -15.51
N ASP A 449 -21.34 -27.18 -16.18
CA ASP A 449 -21.28 -26.82 -17.60
C ASP A 449 -20.80 -25.39 -17.89
N ASN A 450 -20.52 -24.58 -16.85
CA ASN A 450 -20.16 -23.17 -17.03
C ASN A 450 -18.77 -22.84 -16.47
N PRO A 451 -17.71 -22.91 -17.29
CA PRO A 451 -16.32 -22.67 -16.84
C PRO A 451 -16.06 -21.23 -16.43
N TRP A 452 -16.98 -20.29 -16.69
CA TRP A 452 -16.80 -18.88 -16.35
C TRP A 452 -17.12 -18.53 -14.88
N ILE A 453 -17.74 -19.42 -14.14
CA ILE A 453 -18.14 -19.14 -12.75
C ILE A 453 -16.92 -18.96 -11.83
N ALA A 454 -15.92 -19.82 -11.92
CA ALA A 454 -14.71 -19.69 -11.13
C ALA A 454 -13.92 -18.39 -11.47
N PRO A 455 -13.67 -18.05 -12.75
CA PRO A 455 -13.10 -16.73 -13.09
C PRO A 455 -13.97 -15.55 -12.65
N SER A 456 -15.30 -15.67 -12.65
CA SER A 456 -16.20 -14.58 -12.23
C SER A 456 -15.92 -14.10 -10.80
N ALA A 457 -15.50 -14.98 -9.90
CA ALA A 457 -15.13 -14.64 -8.53
C ALA A 457 -13.99 -13.63 -8.48
N TYR A 458 -12.99 -13.77 -9.36
CA TYR A 458 -11.89 -12.80 -9.47
C TYR A 458 -12.36 -11.45 -10.03
N PHE A 459 -13.24 -11.48 -11.04
CA PHE A 459 -13.82 -10.23 -11.58
C PHE A 459 -14.67 -9.50 -10.55
N VAL A 460 -15.45 -10.22 -9.75
CA VAL A 460 -16.21 -9.65 -8.62
C VAL A 460 -15.28 -9.00 -7.60
N GLY A 461 -14.20 -9.68 -7.22
CA GLY A 461 -13.19 -9.14 -6.32
C GLY A 461 -12.53 -7.86 -6.86
N MET A 462 -12.09 -7.88 -8.11
CA MET A 462 -11.50 -6.70 -8.77
C MET A 462 -12.50 -5.53 -8.87
N ALA A 463 -13.74 -5.81 -9.27
CA ALA A 463 -14.79 -4.80 -9.32
C ALA A 463 -15.06 -4.19 -7.94
N ALA A 464 -15.13 -5.02 -6.89
CA ALA A 464 -15.30 -4.57 -5.52
C ALA A 464 -14.15 -3.65 -5.08
N ILE A 465 -12.88 -3.97 -5.42
CA ILE A 465 -11.71 -3.14 -5.12
C ILE A 465 -11.84 -1.76 -5.78
N VAL A 466 -12.09 -1.74 -7.09
CA VAL A 466 -12.16 -0.50 -7.87
C VAL A 466 -13.33 0.38 -7.40
N LEU A 467 -14.53 -0.18 -7.30
CA LEU A 467 -15.73 0.56 -6.90
C LEU A 467 -15.62 1.08 -5.46
N SER A 468 -15.11 0.25 -4.54
CA SER A 468 -14.88 0.64 -3.14
C SER A 468 -13.80 1.71 -3.03
N GLY A 469 -12.70 1.57 -3.77
CA GLY A 469 -11.63 2.56 -3.81
C GLY A 469 -12.14 3.93 -4.26
N MET A 470 -12.89 3.98 -5.37
CA MET A 470 -13.52 5.20 -5.85
C MET A 470 -14.53 5.81 -4.85
N ALA A 471 -15.34 4.97 -4.20
CA ALA A 471 -16.32 5.43 -3.22
C ALA A 471 -15.66 5.97 -1.94
N LEU A 472 -14.68 5.25 -1.39
CA LEU A 472 -13.96 5.64 -0.18
C LEU A 472 -13.16 6.94 -0.38
N LYS A 473 -12.57 7.14 -1.55
CA LYS A 473 -11.82 8.36 -1.87
C LYS A 473 -12.71 9.62 -1.92
N LYS A 474 -14.01 9.47 -2.11
CA LYS A 474 -14.98 10.58 -2.07
C LYS A 474 -15.46 10.94 -0.66
N THR A 475 -15.03 10.21 0.36
CA THR A 475 -15.35 10.51 1.75
C THR A 475 -14.46 11.62 2.30
N LYS A 476 -14.97 12.46 3.20
CA LYS A 476 -14.21 13.56 3.82
C LYS A 476 -12.94 13.11 4.56
N GLN A 477 -12.90 11.88 5.07
CA GLN A 477 -11.81 11.37 5.89
C GLN A 477 -10.69 10.74 5.05
N LEU A 478 -11.00 10.19 3.88
CA LEU A 478 -10.07 9.47 3.02
C LEU A 478 -9.84 10.17 1.66
N GLY A 479 -10.58 11.25 1.37
CA GLY A 479 -10.49 12.03 0.15
C GLY A 479 -9.45 13.13 0.27
N ARG A 480 -8.24 12.92 -0.20
CA ARG A 480 -7.26 13.97 -0.49
C ARG A 480 -6.72 13.79 -1.90
N VAL A 481 -6.10 14.83 -2.41
CA VAL A 481 -5.47 14.85 -3.73
C VAL A 481 -4.43 13.72 -3.81
N ALA A 482 -4.39 13.01 -4.93
CA ALA A 482 -3.41 11.97 -5.17
C ALA A 482 -2.01 12.57 -5.14
N SER A 483 -1.15 12.06 -4.25
CA SER A 483 0.27 12.43 -4.26
C SER A 483 0.91 12.05 -5.60
N PRO A 484 1.72 12.92 -6.21
CA PRO A 484 2.44 12.58 -7.43
C PRO A 484 3.31 11.33 -7.19
N PHE A 485 3.16 10.35 -8.06
CA PHE A 485 3.85 9.07 -7.93
C PHE A 485 5.26 9.21 -8.51
N ILE A 486 6.24 9.40 -7.67
CA ILE A 486 7.65 9.36 -8.03
C ILE A 486 8.24 8.07 -7.45
N MET A 487 8.51 7.07 -8.30
CA MET A 487 9.12 5.81 -7.88
C MET A 487 10.49 5.61 -8.53
N GLU A 488 11.50 5.32 -7.71
CA GLU A 488 12.77 4.81 -8.20
C GLU A 488 12.60 3.40 -8.72
N LEU A 489 13.09 3.14 -9.93
CA LEU A 489 13.34 1.79 -10.37
C LEU A 489 14.74 1.40 -9.89
N PRO A 490 14.88 0.61 -8.82
CA PRO A 490 16.20 0.20 -8.32
C PRO A 490 16.91 -0.60 -9.39
N SER A 491 18.24 -0.48 -9.48
CA SER A 491 19.02 -1.31 -10.39
C SER A 491 18.85 -2.80 -10.07
N TYR A 492 18.78 -3.65 -11.09
CA TYR A 492 18.73 -5.10 -10.87
C TYR A 492 20.02 -5.59 -10.21
N HIS A 493 19.86 -6.41 -9.21
CA HIS A 493 20.96 -7.14 -8.57
C HIS A 493 20.53 -8.57 -8.25
N LEU A 494 21.50 -9.46 -8.20
CA LEU A 494 21.23 -10.85 -7.84
C LEU A 494 20.86 -10.92 -6.35
N PRO A 495 19.75 -11.58 -6.01
CA PRO A 495 19.30 -11.68 -4.63
C PRO A 495 20.27 -12.52 -3.80
N LYS A 496 20.55 -12.09 -2.58
CA LYS A 496 21.34 -12.88 -1.65
C LYS A 496 20.44 -13.93 -1.00
N LEU A 497 20.65 -15.19 -1.34
CA LEU A 497 19.82 -16.31 -0.86
C LEU A 497 19.70 -16.32 0.68
N SER A 498 20.77 -16.00 1.41
CA SER A 498 20.72 -15.92 2.88
C SER A 498 19.79 -14.84 3.40
N THR A 499 19.70 -13.70 2.71
CA THR A 499 18.78 -12.60 3.07
C THR A 499 17.33 -12.99 2.80
N VAL A 500 17.07 -13.58 1.63
CA VAL A 500 15.73 -14.04 1.23
C VAL A 500 15.23 -15.16 2.17
N LEU A 501 16.05 -16.16 2.47
CA LEU A 501 15.68 -17.26 3.38
C LEU A 501 15.42 -16.75 4.81
N ARG A 502 16.24 -15.83 5.32
CA ARG A 502 16.00 -15.20 6.62
C ARG A 502 14.69 -14.42 6.63
N TYR A 503 14.44 -13.62 5.60
CA TYR A 503 13.18 -12.88 5.44
C TYR A 503 11.98 -13.83 5.43
N ALA A 504 12.01 -14.90 4.63
CA ALA A 504 10.93 -15.89 4.57
C ALA A 504 10.72 -16.60 5.92
N PHE A 505 11.81 -16.98 6.61
CA PHE A 505 11.74 -17.61 7.93
C PHE A 505 11.14 -16.67 8.99
N ASP A 506 11.57 -15.41 9.04
CA ASP A 506 11.05 -14.41 9.98
C ASP A 506 9.56 -14.15 9.75
N LYS A 507 9.11 -14.14 8.48
CA LYS A 507 7.69 -13.99 8.12
C LYS A 507 6.87 -15.22 8.50
N ALA A 508 7.37 -16.43 8.21
CA ALA A 508 6.72 -17.69 8.60
C ALA A 508 6.62 -17.82 10.13
N LEU A 509 7.69 -17.54 10.86
CA LEU A 509 7.69 -17.54 12.31
C LEU A 509 6.73 -16.50 12.90
N SER A 510 6.68 -15.32 12.30
CA SER A 510 5.72 -14.27 12.67
C SER A 510 4.26 -14.69 12.45
N PHE A 511 4.00 -15.46 11.38
CA PHE A 511 2.69 -16.06 11.11
C PHE A 511 2.34 -17.08 12.20
N ILE A 512 3.20 -18.05 12.48
CA ILE A 512 2.98 -19.07 13.52
C ILE A 512 2.69 -18.42 14.88
N LYS A 513 3.52 -17.46 15.31
CA LYS A 513 3.36 -16.82 16.62
C LYS A 513 2.09 -15.99 16.78
N ARG A 514 1.59 -15.38 15.70
CA ARG A 514 0.48 -14.42 15.78
C ARG A 514 -0.84 -15.00 15.31
N ALA A 515 -0.86 -15.53 14.08
CA ALA A 515 -2.05 -16.14 13.54
C ALA A 515 -2.29 -17.50 14.20
N GLY A 516 -1.24 -18.29 14.41
CA GLY A 516 -1.32 -19.61 15.02
C GLY A 516 -1.96 -19.57 16.40
N THR A 517 -1.59 -18.62 17.27
CA THR A 517 -2.20 -18.53 18.62
C THR A 517 -3.70 -18.27 18.55
N ILE A 518 -4.14 -17.36 17.68
CA ILE A 518 -5.56 -17.02 17.52
C ILE A 518 -6.32 -18.21 16.93
N ILE A 519 -5.81 -18.81 15.86
CA ILE A 519 -6.43 -19.96 15.19
C ILE A 519 -6.54 -21.13 16.17
N PHE A 520 -5.49 -21.41 16.94
CA PHE A 520 -5.45 -22.49 17.94
C PHE A 520 -6.56 -22.32 18.98
N VAL A 521 -6.62 -21.16 19.65
CA VAL A 521 -7.65 -20.90 20.67
C VAL A 521 -9.05 -21.00 20.07
N THR A 522 -9.23 -20.51 18.86
CA THR A 522 -10.54 -20.51 18.23
C THR A 522 -10.95 -21.92 17.77
N ASN A 523 -10.02 -22.75 17.30
CA ASN A 523 -10.31 -24.16 16.99
C ASN A 523 -10.78 -24.92 18.23
N ILE A 524 -10.17 -24.69 19.39
CA ILE A 524 -10.64 -25.28 20.67
C ILE A 524 -12.07 -24.80 20.99
N ILE A 525 -12.36 -23.51 20.81
CA ILE A 525 -13.71 -22.97 21.06
C ILE A 525 -14.73 -23.59 20.09
N ILE A 526 -14.38 -23.77 18.82
CA ILE A 526 -15.27 -24.42 17.83
C ILE A 526 -15.47 -25.87 18.16
N TRP A 527 -14.40 -26.63 18.42
CA TRP A 527 -14.50 -28.01 18.86
C TRP A 527 -15.45 -28.12 20.06
N PHE A 528 -15.26 -27.31 21.09
CA PHE A 528 -16.13 -27.29 22.26
C PHE A 528 -17.58 -26.96 21.87
N SER A 529 -17.80 -25.94 21.08
CA SER A 529 -19.12 -25.49 20.66
C SER A 529 -19.83 -26.48 19.74
N SER A 530 -19.10 -27.29 18.96
CA SER A 530 -19.67 -28.33 18.08
C SER A 530 -19.91 -29.65 18.78
N SER A 531 -19.20 -29.94 19.88
CA SER A 531 -19.28 -31.20 20.60
C SER A 531 -20.23 -31.17 21.82
N TYR A 532 -20.55 -29.98 22.36
CA TYR A 532 -21.36 -29.83 23.57
C TYR A 532 -22.62 -29.01 23.33
N ASN A 533 -23.70 -29.36 24.08
CA ASN A 533 -24.91 -28.56 24.20
C ASN A 533 -24.83 -27.54 25.36
N TRP A 534 -25.85 -26.70 25.53
CA TRP A 534 -25.93 -25.73 26.64
C TRP A 534 -25.96 -26.35 28.02
N SER A 535 -26.25 -27.66 28.15
CA SER A 535 -26.21 -28.43 29.40
C SER A 535 -24.86 -29.10 29.63
N LEU A 536 -23.83 -28.77 28.86
CA LEU A 536 -22.48 -29.36 28.91
C LEU A 536 -22.46 -30.89 28.72
N GLN A 537 -23.42 -31.43 27.99
CA GLN A 537 -23.44 -32.83 27.58
C GLN A 537 -22.87 -32.97 26.19
N MET A 538 -22.10 -34.02 25.95
CA MET A 538 -21.59 -34.34 24.64
C MET A 538 -22.73 -34.83 23.76
N VAL A 539 -22.93 -34.15 22.59
CA VAL A 539 -24.06 -34.37 21.70
C VAL A 539 -23.59 -34.37 20.24
N GLU A 540 -24.43 -34.86 19.36
CA GLU A 540 -24.20 -34.69 17.92
C GLU A 540 -24.24 -33.21 17.53
N THR A 541 -23.53 -32.87 16.43
CA THR A 541 -23.36 -31.49 15.96
C THR A 541 -24.68 -30.73 15.76
N ASP A 542 -25.76 -31.44 15.40
CA ASP A 542 -27.09 -30.85 15.17
C ASP A 542 -27.74 -30.30 16.47
N GLU A 543 -27.39 -30.84 17.63
CA GLU A 543 -27.89 -30.42 18.95
C GLU A 543 -26.91 -29.55 19.73
N SER A 544 -25.79 -29.23 19.11
CA SER A 544 -24.68 -28.48 19.72
C SER A 544 -24.99 -27.00 19.93
N ILE A 545 -24.17 -26.36 20.77
CA ILE A 545 -24.17 -24.90 20.96
C ILE A 545 -23.99 -24.20 19.62
N LEU A 546 -23.08 -24.70 18.77
CA LEU A 546 -22.79 -24.14 17.45
C LEU A 546 -24.01 -24.17 16.53
N ALA A 547 -24.76 -25.28 16.51
CA ALA A 547 -26.01 -25.38 15.76
C ALA A 547 -27.09 -24.41 16.29
N SER A 548 -27.21 -24.27 17.61
CA SER A 548 -28.13 -23.31 18.23
C SER A 548 -27.81 -21.86 17.84
N ILE A 549 -26.54 -21.49 17.86
CA ILE A 549 -26.07 -20.17 17.39
C ILE A 549 -26.38 -20.03 15.88
N GLY A 550 -26.05 -21.04 15.07
CA GLY A 550 -26.34 -21.02 13.64
C GLY A 550 -27.81 -20.80 13.32
N ARG A 551 -28.72 -21.49 14.02
CA ARG A 551 -30.17 -21.28 13.87
C ARG A 551 -30.63 -19.88 14.27
N SER A 552 -30.07 -19.31 15.33
CA SER A 552 -30.40 -17.95 15.75
C SER A 552 -29.97 -16.90 14.73
N PHE A 553 -28.80 -17.05 14.12
CA PHE A 553 -28.28 -16.12 13.12
C PHE A 553 -28.77 -16.42 11.69
N SER A 554 -29.36 -17.57 11.43
CA SER A 554 -29.83 -17.96 10.08
C SER A 554 -30.85 -16.97 9.51
N LEU A 555 -31.67 -16.36 10.35
CA LEU A 555 -32.63 -15.35 9.96
C LEU A 555 -31.96 -14.13 9.29
N LEU A 556 -30.74 -13.78 9.72
CA LEU A 556 -29.98 -12.66 9.15
C LEU A 556 -29.57 -12.95 7.69
N PHE A 557 -29.32 -14.21 7.35
CA PHE A 557 -28.87 -14.64 6.03
C PHE A 557 -30.04 -15.10 5.11
N ALA A 558 -31.25 -15.18 5.64
CA ALA A 558 -32.44 -15.54 4.86
C ALA A 558 -32.66 -14.60 3.63
N PRO A 559 -32.52 -13.27 3.73
CA PRO A 559 -32.67 -12.38 2.58
C PRO A 559 -31.63 -12.58 1.48
N LEU A 560 -30.50 -13.21 1.80
CA LEU A 560 -29.38 -13.53 0.90
C LEU A 560 -29.56 -14.89 0.19
N GLY A 561 -30.58 -15.66 0.58
CA GLY A 561 -30.91 -16.97 -0.03
C GLY A 561 -30.24 -18.17 0.62
N PHE A 562 -29.41 -17.99 1.64
CA PHE A 562 -28.76 -19.07 2.40
C PHE A 562 -29.06 -19.00 3.91
N GLY A 563 -30.32 -18.70 4.26
CA GLY A 563 -30.80 -18.69 5.63
C GLY A 563 -30.91 -20.07 6.29
N ASN A 564 -30.16 -21.06 5.82
CA ASN A 564 -30.01 -22.36 6.46
C ASN A 564 -28.94 -22.25 7.57
N TRP A 565 -29.20 -22.90 8.72
CA TRP A 565 -28.27 -22.85 9.85
C TRP A 565 -26.90 -23.45 9.49
N ARG A 566 -26.83 -24.48 8.61
CA ARG A 566 -25.57 -25.07 8.14
C ARG A 566 -24.70 -24.06 7.39
N ALA A 567 -25.28 -23.33 6.43
CA ALA A 567 -24.55 -22.25 5.74
C ALA A 567 -24.12 -21.13 6.67
N THR A 568 -24.97 -20.81 7.65
CA THR A 568 -24.64 -19.79 8.66
C THR A 568 -23.44 -20.19 9.50
N VAL A 569 -23.41 -21.44 9.99
CA VAL A 569 -22.27 -21.99 10.71
C VAL A 569 -21.03 -22.00 9.83
N ALA A 570 -21.13 -22.50 8.59
CA ALA A 570 -20.02 -22.49 7.63
C ALA A 570 -19.49 -21.09 7.33
N ALA A 571 -20.36 -20.08 7.22
CA ALA A 571 -19.93 -18.69 7.04
C ALA A 571 -19.22 -18.13 8.28
N ILE A 572 -19.65 -18.47 9.49
CA ILE A 572 -19.03 -18.06 10.76
C ILE A 572 -17.66 -18.75 10.92
N THR A 573 -17.57 -20.05 10.72
CA THR A 573 -16.30 -20.80 10.79
C THR A 573 -15.31 -20.29 9.72
N GLY A 574 -15.79 -19.91 8.55
CA GLY A 574 -15.00 -19.29 7.49
C GLY A 574 -14.39 -17.92 7.83
N LEU A 575 -14.76 -17.28 8.94
CA LEU A 575 -14.03 -16.12 9.47
C LEU A 575 -12.73 -16.50 10.16
N LEU A 576 -12.62 -17.73 10.64
CA LEU A 576 -11.37 -18.23 11.21
C LEU A 576 -10.34 -18.48 10.14
N ALA A 577 -10.72 -19.34 9.21
CA ALA A 577 -9.95 -19.70 8.02
C ALA A 577 -10.95 -20.05 6.91
N LYS A 578 -10.76 -19.52 5.71
CA LYS A 578 -11.76 -19.70 4.62
C LYS A 578 -11.86 -21.13 4.12
N GLU A 579 -10.78 -21.88 4.19
CA GLU A 579 -10.73 -23.30 3.85
C GLU A 579 -11.57 -24.18 4.78
N THR A 580 -11.77 -23.79 6.04
CA THR A 580 -12.57 -24.59 7.00
C THR A 580 -14.05 -24.68 6.63
N ILE A 581 -14.53 -23.87 5.68
CA ILE A 581 -15.92 -23.92 5.21
C ILE A 581 -16.27 -25.31 4.67
N ILE A 582 -15.38 -25.93 3.89
CA ILE A 582 -15.62 -27.27 3.32
C ILE A 582 -15.60 -28.34 4.40
N ALA A 583 -14.60 -28.33 5.27
CA ALA A 583 -14.53 -29.23 6.40
C ALA A 583 -15.77 -29.10 7.31
N THR A 584 -16.25 -27.86 7.53
CA THR A 584 -17.49 -27.62 8.27
C THR A 584 -18.68 -28.25 7.56
N PHE A 585 -18.83 -28.09 6.25
CA PHE A 585 -19.90 -28.78 5.52
C PHE A 585 -19.77 -30.29 5.62
N GLY A 586 -18.56 -30.86 5.50
CA GLY A 586 -18.32 -32.29 5.69
C GLY A 586 -18.83 -32.80 7.05
N ILE A 587 -18.51 -32.11 8.13
CA ILE A 587 -18.98 -32.42 9.47
C ILE A 587 -20.51 -32.26 9.59
N LEU A 588 -21.08 -31.14 9.08
CA LEU A 588 -22.50 -30.83 9.19
C LEU A 588 -23.40 -31.76 8.36
N TYR A 589 -22.87 -32.37 7.30
CA TYR A 589 -23.56 -33.38 6.47
C TYR A 589 -23.16 -34.82 6.82
N LYS A 590 -22.38 -35.00 7.90
CA LYS A 590 -21.95 -36.33 8.43
C LYS A 590 -21.10 -37.13 7.40
N LEU A 591 -20.36 -36.46 6.55
CA LEU A 591 -19.46 -37.08 5.56
C LEU A 591 -18.03 -37.25 6.12
N GLY A 592 -17.73 -36.68 7.31
CA GLY A 592 -16.39 -36.64 7.89
C GLY A 592 -15.44 -35.70 7.14
N GLU A 593 -14.18 -36.09 6.99
CA GLU A 593 -13.23 -35.35 6.14
C GLU A 593 -13.64 -35.46 4.68
N THR A 594 -13.84 -34.33 4.05
CA THR A 594 -14.30 -34.24 2.66
C THR A 594 -13.58 -33.15 1.91
N THR A 595 -13.47 -33.32 0.59
CA THR A 595 -12.87 -32.35 -0.32
C THR A 595 -13.96 -31.61 -1.11
N GLU A 596 -13.56 -30.51 -1.75
CA GLU A 596 -14.43 -29.72 -2.63
C GLU A 596 -14.95 -30.48 -3.86
N GLU A 597 -14.31 -31.59 -4.23
CA GLU A 597 -14.68 -32.43 -5.40
C GLU A 597 -15.53 -33.62 -5.04
N ASN A 598 -15.96 -33.77 -3.78
CA ASN A 598 -16.75 -34.92 -3.35
C ASN A 598 -18.17 -34.88 -3.92
N PRO A 599 -18.59 -35.89 -4.76
CA PRO A 599 -19.93 -35.92 -5.38
C PRO A 599 -21.07 -36.07 -4.37
N GLU A 600 -20.85 -36.73 -3.23
CA GLU A 600 -21.87 -36.89 -2.20
C GLU A 600 -22.17 -35.54 -1.53
N LEU A 601 -21.13 -34.76 -1.24
CA LEU A 601 -21.29 -33.38 -0.71
C LEU A 601 -22.07 -32.54 -1.73
N TRP A 602 -21.73 -32.62 -3.02
CA TRP A 602 -22.44 -31.90 -4.08
C TRP A 602 -23.93 -32.23 -4.11
N GLY A 603 -24.27 -33.51 -4.03
CA GLY A 603 -25.66 -33.94 -4.01
C GLY A 603 -26.46 -33.40 -2.82
N LEU A 604 -25.86 -33.38 -1.63
CA LEU A 604 -26.49 -32.86 -0.43
C LEU A 604 -26.63 -31.31 -0.47
N LEU A 605 -25.63 -30.62 -0.98
CA LEU A 605 -25.71 -29.17 -1.16
C LEU A 605 -26.77 -28.77 -2.19
N GLN A 606 -26.92 -29.51 -3.28
CA GLN A 606 -27.95 -29.26 -4.30
C GLN A 606 -29.38 -29.46 -3.78
N GLN A 607 -29.58 -30.27 -2.73
CA GLN A 607 -30.88 -30.42 -2.07
C GLN A 607 -31.23 -29.21 -1.19
N ASP A 608 -30.22 -28.63 -0.54
CA ASP A 608 -30.43 -27.53 0.41
C ASP A 608 -30.34 -26.13 -0.26
N TYR A 609 -29.66 -25.99 -1.39
CA TYR A 609 -29.38 -24.70 -2.04
C TYR A 609 -29.71 -24.70 -3.53
N THR A 610 -30.17 -23.56 -4.03
CA THR A 610 -30.29 -23.31 -5.48
C THR A 610 -28.95 -22.73 -6.00
N ALA A 611 -28.72 -22.84 -7.32
CA ALA A 611 -27.54 -22.25 -7.95
C ALA A 611 -27.37 -20.74 -7.64
N LEU A 612 -28.48 -20.00 -7.58
CA LEU A 612 -28.46 -18.59 -7.25
C LEU A 612 -28.09 -18.34 -5.78
N SER A 613 -28.61 -19.15 -4.84
CA SER A 613 -28.26 -19.03 -3.42
C SER A 613 -26.81 -19.44 -3.14
N ALA A 614 -26.30 -20.47 -3.85
CA ALA A 614 -24.91 -20.89 -3.77
C ALA A 614 -23.94 -19.82 -4.31
N TYR A 615 -24.28 -19.15 -5.42
CA TYR A 615 -23.50 -18.05 -5.94
C TYR A 615 -23.53 -16.82 -5.00
N SER A 616 -24.69 -16.53 -4.40
CA SER A 616 -24.84 -15.48 -3.38
C SER A 616 -23.96 -15.78 -2.16
N PHE A 617 -23.94 -17.02 -1.67
CA PHE A 617 -23.08 -17.48 -0.60
C PHE A 617 -21.59 -17.35 -0.95
N LEU A 618 -21.21 -17.69 -2.18
CA LEU A 618 -19.85 -17.50 -2.69
C LEU A 618 -19.44 -16.03 -2.62
N VAL A 619 -20.25 -15.12 -3.18
CA VAL A 619 -19.93 -13.68 -3.20
C VAL A 619 -19.85 -13.10 -1.79
N PHE A 620 -20.73 -13.52 -0.88
CA PHE A 620 -20.64 -13.14 0.52
C PHE A 620 -19.29 -13.53 1.12
N ASN A 621 -18.86 -14.77 0.96
CA ASN A 621 -17.60 -15.27 1.51
C ASN A 621 -16.35 -14.68 0.83
N LEU A 622 -16.48 -14.26 -0.43
CA LEU A 622 -15.39 -13.54 -1.12
C LEU A 622 -15.16 -12.15 -0.55
N LEU A 623 -16.21 -11.40 -0.27
CA LEU A 623 -16.14 -9.97 0.06
C LEU A 623 -16.24 -9.68 1.56
N CYS A 624 -16.74 -10.61 2.40
CA CYS A 624 -16.83 -10.39 3.84
C CYS A 624 -15.45 -10.23 4.49
N ALA A 625 -15.43 -9.84 5.75
CA ALA A 625 -14.20 -9.75 6.53
C ALA A 625 -13.31 -10.99 6.30
N PRO A 626 -12.01 -10.80 6.12
CA PRO A 626 -11.09 -11.90 5.86
C PRO A 626 -10.88 -12.76 7.10
N CYS A 627 -10.04 -13.80 7.01
CA CYS A 627 -9.70 -14.64 8.14
C CYS A 627 -9.07 -13.84 9.31
N PHE A 628 -9.16 -14.35 10.53
CA PHE A 628 -8.63 -13.68 11.73
C PHE A 628 -7.15 -13.33 11.63
N ALA A 629 -6.35 -14.15 10.93
CA ALA A 629 -4.96 -13.85 10.67
C ALA A 629 -4.80 -12.53 9.86
N ALA A 630 -5.62 -12.34 8.85
CA ALA A 630 -5.62 -11.11 8.05
C ALA A 630 -6.24 -9.93 8.82
N ILE A 631 -7.26 -10.15 9.66
CA ILE A 631 -7.79 -9.13 10.58
C ILE A 631 -6.70 -8.64 11.54
N GLY A 632 -5.89 -9.55 12.08
CA GLY A 632 -4.73 -9.20 12.91
C GLY A 632 -3.67 -8.39 12.16
N ALA A 633 -3.46 -8.65 10.87
CA ALA A 633 -2.60 -7.84 10.01
C ALA A 633 -3.23 -6.45 9.76
N ILE A 634 -4.52 -6.38 9.46
CA ILE A 634 -5.28 -5.12 9.30
C ILE A 634 -5.14 -4.25 10.56
N HIS A 635 -5.36 -4.83 11.74
CA HIS A 635 -5.24 -4.11 13.00
C HIS A 635 -3.86 -3.47 13.20
N ARG A 636 -2.82 -4.20 12.89
CA ARG A 636 -1.45 -3.72 13.03
C ARG A 636 -1.10 -2.63 12.01
N GLU A 637 -1.51 -2.79 10.76
CA GLU A 637 -1.17 -1.84 9.70
C GLU A 637 -2.04 -0.57 9.74
N MET A 638 -3.25 -0.65 10.32
CA MET A 638 -4.10 0.52 10.61
C MET A 638 -3.60 1.34 11.80
N GLY A 639 -2.91 0.72 12.77
CA GLY A 639 -2.39 1.38 13.98
C GLY A 639 -3.44 1.78 15.01
N GLU A 640 -4.73 1.84 14.65
CA GLU A 640 -5.84 2.23 15.51
C GLU A 640 -6.97 1.20 15.46
N ALA A 641 -7.50 0.83 16.63
CA ALA A 641 -8.64 -0.10 16.73
C ALA A 641 -9.89 0.40 16.00
N LYS A 642 -10.13 1.72 16.01
CA LYS A 642 -11.26 2.35 15.32
C LYS A 642 -11.26 2.04 13.82
N TRP A 643 -10.15 2.22 13.14
CA TRP A 643 -10.03 1.95 11.71
C TRP A 643 -10.12 0.47 11.38
N THR A 644 -9.67 -0.40 12.30
CA THR A 644 -9.83 -1.86 12.17
C THR A 644 -11.29 -2.25 12.14
N TRP A 645 -12.09 -1.75 13.09
CA TRP A 645 -13.53 -2.02 13.13
C TRP A 645 -14.28 -1.42 11.95
N ILE A 646 -13.88 -0.23 11.49
CA ILE A 646 -14.43 0.39 10.27
C ILE A 646 -14.14 -0.50 9.05
N ALA A 647 -12.91 -1.04 8.92
CA ALA A 647 -12.54 -1.93 7.83
C ALA A 647 -13.37 -3.22 7.83
N ILE A 648 -13.49 -3.89 8.98
CA ILE A 648 -14.29 -5.11 9.14
C ILE A 648 -15.77 -4.84 8.83
N GLY A 649 -16.31 -3.76 9.38
CA GLY A 649 -17.71 -3.37 9.15
C GLY A 649 -17.98 -3.02 7.69
N PHE A 650 -17.08 -2.31 7.04
CA PHE A 650 -17.16 -1.98 5.62
C PHE A 650 -17.13 -3.23 4.73
N GLN A 651 -16.18 -4.13 4.97
CA GLN A 651 -16.03 -5.37 4.19
C GLN A 651 -17.26 -6.26 4.35
N THR A 652 -17.71 -6.48 5.59
CA THR A 652 -18.89 -7.31 5.88
C THR A 652 -20.17 -6.67 5.33
N GLY A 653 -20.33 -5.35 5.48
CA GLY A 653 -21.48 -4.61 4.95
C GLY A 653 -21.53 -4.65 3.42
N LEU A 654 -20.39 -4.49 2.74
CA LEU A 654 -20.32 -4.60 1.28
C LEU A 654 -20.65 -6.02 0.81
N ALA A 655 -20.12 -7.03 1.49
CA ALA A 655 -20.42 -8.43 1.19
C ALA A 655 -21.92 -8.73 1.30
N TYR A 656 -22.53 -8.27 2.40
CA TYR A 656 -23.97 -8.42 2.63
C TYR A 656 -24.77 -7.71 1.55
N ALA A 657 -24.45 -6.46 1.24
CA ALA A 657 -25.13 -5.69 0.21
C ALA A 657 -25.00 -6.32 -1.19
N SER A 658 -23.79 -6.76 -1.56
CA SER A 658 -23.54 -7.39 -2.87
C SER A 658 -24.27 -8.72 -3.01
N SER A 659 -24.24 -9.56 -1.98
CA SER A 659 -24.93 -10.85 -1.92
C SER A 659 -26.45 -10.66 -1.98
N LEU A 660 -27.01 -9.70 -1.22
CA LEU A 660 -28.43 -9.35 -1.25
C LEU A 660 -28.87 -8.92 -2.66
N VAL A 661 -28.09 -8.03 -3.29
CA VAL A 661 -28.38 -7.53 -4.64
C VAL A 661 -28.40 -8.69 -5.63
N ILE A 662 -27.39 -9.58 -5.62
CA ILE A 662 -27.29 -10.71 -6.52
C ILE A 662 -28.50 -11.66 -6.34
N TYR A 663 -28.80 -12.00 -5.09
CA TYR A 663 -29.88 -12.94 -4.82
C TYR A 663 -31.26 -12.37 -5.15
N GLN A 664 -31.60 -11.19 -4.63
CA GLN A 664 -32.93 -10.60 -4.79
C GLN A 664 -33.23 -10.18 -6.24
N ILE A 665 -32.25 -9.65 -6.94
CA ILE A 665 -32.43 -9.32 -8.37
C ILE A 665 -32.45 -10.59 -9.20
N GLY A 666 -31.62 -11.58 -8.87
CA GLY A 666 -31.64 -12.88 -9.53
C GLY A 666 -32.99 -13.61 -9.39
N LEU A 667 -33.65 -13.53 -8.23
CA LEU A 667 -34.99 -14.09 -8.04
C LEU A 667 -36.03 -13.49 -9.00
N VAL A 668 -35.97 -12.17 -9.20
CA VAL A 668 -36.90 -11.51 -10.11
C VAL A 668 -36.57 -11.77 -11.58
N LEU A 669 -35.28 -11.69 -11.97
CA LEU A 669 -34.87 -11.79 -13.36
C LEU A 669 -34.80 -13.24 -13.88
N ILE A 670 -34.35 -14.19 -13.05
CA ILE A 670 -34.13 -15.59 -13.46
C ILE A 670 -35.36 -16.45 -13.18
N TYR A 671 -35.97 -16.28 -12.00
CA TYR A 671 -37.09 -17.11 -11.55
C TYR A 671 -38.47 -16.42 -11.72
N GLY A 672 -38.52 -15.14 -12.16
CA GLY A 672 -39.76 -14.40 -12.37
C GLY A 672 -40.61 -14.19 -11.10
N GLN A 673 -39.99 -14.25 -9.93
CA GLN A 673 -40.70 -14.05 -8.67
C GLN A 673 -41.11 -12.58 -8.47
N LEU A 674 -42.24 -12.37 -7.76
CA LEU A 674 -42.70 -11.02 -7.45
C LEU A 674 -41.70 -10.30 -6.54
N PRO A 675 -41.49 -8.99 -6.75
CA PRO A 675 -40.59 -8.20 -5.92
C PRO A 675 -41.03 -8.22 -4.45
N THR A 676 -40.08 -8.52 -3.56
CA THR A 676 -40.27 -8.48 -2.11
C THR A 676 -39.74 -7.16 -1.54
N ILE A 677 -39.97 -6.91 -0.25
CA ILE A 677 -39.38 -5.76 0.47
C ILE A 677 -37.85 -5.74 0.31
N TRP A 678 -37.20 -6.91 0.29
CA TRP A 678 -35.77 -7.06 0.12
C TRP A 678 -35.29 -6.70 -1.29
N THR A 679 -36.13 -6.91 -2.31
CA THR A 679 -35.84 -6.49 -3.68
C THR A 679 -35.80 -4.97 -3.79
N PHE A 680 -36.72 -4.25 -3.12
CA PHE A 680 -36.69 -2.79 -3.08
C PHE A 680 -35.46 -2.26 -2.33
N ILE A 681 -35.06 -2.93 -1.24
CA ILE A 681 -33.82 -2.59 -0.51
C ILE A 681 -32.59 -2.83 -1.44
N ALA A 682 -32.54 -3.91 -2.21
CA ALA A 682 -31.47 -4.19 -3.15
C ALA A 682 -31.36 -3.09 -4.23
N ILE A 683 -32.49 -2.66 -4.80
CA ILE A 683 -32.53 -1.55 -5.78
C ILE A 683 -32.07 -0.24 -5.12
N PHE A 684 -32.50 0.06 -3.89
CA PHE A 684 -32.06 1.23 -3.15
C PHE A 684 -30.55 1.21 -2.91
N LEU A 685 -29.96 0.06 -2.58
CA LEU A 685 -28.48 -0.11 -2.42
C LEU A 685 -27.74 0.17 -3.73
N ILE A 686 -28.27 -0.31 -4.87
CA ILE A 686 -27.67 -0.02 -6.20
C ILE A 686 -27.71 1.48 -6.48
N ILE A 687 -28.86 2.14 -6.26
CA ILE A 687 -29.00 3.58 -6.47
C ILE A 687 -28.01 4.34 -5.57
N THR A 688 -27.90 3.94 -4.30
CA THR A 688 -26.94 4.54 -3.36
C THR A 688 -25.49 4.34 -3.80
N ALA A 689 -25.14 3.15 -4.30
CA ALA A 689 -23.81 2.86 -4.84
C ALA A 689 -23.51 3.74 -6.06
N ILE A 690 -24.45 3.82 -7.02
CA ILE A 690 -24.32 4.69 -8.20
C ILE A 690 -24.21 6.16 -7.77
N TYR A 691 -25.06 6.62 -6.83
CA TYR A 691 -24.97 7.97 -6.31
C TYR A 691 -23.61 8.27 -5.68
N SER A 692 -23.06 7.34 -4.88
CA SER A 692 -21.74 7.49 -4.27
C SER A 692 -20.62 7.59 -5.31
N LEU A 693 -20.76 6.88 -6.44
CA LEU A 693 -19.81 6.90 -7.56
C LEU A 693 -19.93 8.17 -8.42
N VAL A 694 -21.12 8.74 -8.55
CA VAL A 694 -21.37 9.97 -9.35
C VAL A 694 -21.13 11.24 -8.54
N LYS A 695 -21.36 11.20 -7.23
CA LYS A 695 -21.16 12.33 -6.32
C LYS A 695 -19.75 12.90 -6.49
N LYS A 696 -19.64 14.23 -6.64
CA LYS A 696 -18.34 14.92 -6.66
C LYS A 696 -17.60 14.69 -5.35
N PRO A 697 -16.25 14.56 -5.38
CA PRO A 697 -15.46 14.39 -4.15
C PRO A 697 -15.74 15.53 -3.16
N ALA A 698 -15.81 15.18 -1.87
CA ALA A 698 -16.13 16.15 -0.80
C ALA A 698 -15.04 17.22 -0.58
N ASN A 699 -13.87 17.01 -1.16
CA ASN A 699 -12.69 17.87 -1.08
C ASN A 699 -12.23 18.42 -2.45
N THR A 700 -13.09 18.58 -3.42
CA THR A 700 -12.89 19.73 -4.27
C THR A 700 -12.97 20.89 -3.30
N LEU A 701 -11.81 21.52 -2.98
CA LEU A 701 -11.74 22.86 -2.46
C LEU A 701 -12.92 23.61 -3.09
N PRO A 702 -13.70 24.38 -2.34
CA PRO A 702 -14.63 25.26 -3.01
C PRO A 702 -13.73 25.96 -4.03
N ILE A 703 -13.89 25.59 -5.32
CA ILE A 703 -13.55 26.53 -6.36
C ILE A 703 -14.36 27.72 -5.90
N VAL A 704 -13.65 28.72 -5.37
CA VAL A 704 -14.28 29.99 -4.99
C VAL A 704 -14.76 30.50 -6.33
N THR A 705 -15.91 29.98 -6.74
CA THR A 705 -16.58 30.45 -7.94
C THR A 705 -17.03 31.85 -7.58
N LEU A 706 -16.89 32.79 -8.51
CA LEU A 706 -17.43 34.15 -8.42
C LEU A 706 -18.82 34.19 -7.75
N LYS A 707 -19.62 33.12 -7.88
CA LYS A 707 -20.93 32.95 -7.23
C LYS A 707 -20.90 32.70 -5.71
N THR A 708 -19.83 32.15 -5.14
CA THR A 708 -19.72 31.93 -3.68
C THR A 708 -19.19 33.18 -2.99
N LEU A 709 -18.38 33.99 -3.67
CA LEU A 709 -17.94 35.29 -3.16
C LEU A 709 -19.08 36.32 -3.14
N GLU A 710 -19.97 36.29 -4.13
CA GLU A 710 -21.18 37.16 -4.14
C GLU A 710 -22.19 36.83 -3.00
N LYS A 711 -22.14 35.65 -2.41
CA LYS A 711 -23.06 35.24 -1.34
C LYS A 711 -22.49 35.40 0.07
N GLY A 712 -21.23 35.77 0.25
CA GLY A 712 -20.63 35.99 1.57
C GLY A 712 -20.66 34.77 2.52
N GLU A 713 -20.78 33.56 1.96
CA GLU A 713 -20.74 32.31 2.72
C GLU A 713 -19.29 31.81 2.81
N TYR A 714 -18.64 32.10 3.96
CA TYR A 714 -17.32 31.56 4.33
C TYR A 714 -17.46 30.27 5.14
#